data_84f592a75a20f65c8128e9ba8321d24c
#
_entry.id   84f592a75a20f65c8128e9ba8321d24c
#
_cell.length_a   1.000
_cell.length_b   1.000
_cell.length_c   1.000
_cell.angle_alpha   90.00
_cell.angle_beta   90.00
_cell.angle_gamma   90.00
#
_symmetry.space_group_name_H-M   'P 1'
#
loop_
_entity.id
_entity.type
_entity.pdbx_description
1 polymer ?
#
loop_
_entity_poly.entity_id
_entity_poly.type
_entity_poly.pdbx_seq_one_letter_code
_entity_poly.pdbx_strand_id
1 'polypeptide(L)'
;MKKLALLIMIMCFALHGKATNYADYVNPLIGTQSTYEFSSGNTYPAIARPWGMNFWTPQTGKMGDGWQYMYTATKIRGFKQTHQPSPWINDYGQFSIMPVVGEPVFDENKRASWFSHKGEEAKAYYYKVYLAEHDVVTELVPTERAALFRFTFPENEHSYVVIDAFDKGSYVKIDAANNRIIGYSTKNSGGVPDNFKNYFVIEFDKPFTYKATVADSCISVDKAEQEANHAGAIIGFATRKGEKVHARVASSFISQAQALENLKELGNDSFDVLVEKGKTAWNEALGRIEVEGGNLDQYRMFYSCLYRSLLFPRKFYEIDANGQVVHYSPYNGQVLPGYMYTDTGFWDTFRCLFPLLNLAYPSVNKEIQEGLVNTYKESGFFPEWASPGHRGCMVGNNSASVLVDAYMKGVKVDDLKTLYEGLLYGTKNVHPEVSSTGRLGYEYYNKLGYVPCDVKIHENAARTLEYAYDDWCIYKLAKELKRPKKEIKLFAERAMNYKNLFDLETKLMRGKKENGEFMKPFSPLKWGDAFTEGNSWHYTWSVFHDPQGLIDLMGGDKAFVSMLDSVFSVPPVFDDSYYGFVIHEIREMTVMNMGNYAHGNQPIQHMIYLYNYAKQPWKAQYWLRQVMNKMYTPTPDGYCGDEDNGQTSAWYVFTALGFYPVCPGSNEYVVGAPLFKKATIHLENGKDVTIEAPLNSEENLYIKEMKLNGKSYTHNYFSHEDLMNGAKIQIEMSNLPNENRGIAAEDAPYSFSVDEK
;
A
#
# COMPACT_ATOMS: atom_id res chain seq x y z
N MET A 1 -32.79 13.55 -46.95
CA MET A 1 -32.77 13.06 -45.57
C MET A 1 -31.65 12.03 -45.28
N LYS A 2 -31.37 11.03 -46.13
CA LYS A 2 -30.28 10.06 -45.89
C LYS A 2 -28.83 10.64 -45.85
N LYS A 3 -28.56 11.72 -46.61
CA LYS A 3 -27.25 12.41 -46.60
C LYS A 3 -27.06 13.32 -45.36
N LEU A 4 -28.13 13.82 -44.77
CA LEU A 4 -28.07 14.63 -43.54
C LEU A 4 -27.87 13.76 -42.28
N ALA A 5 -28.46 12.55 -42.27
CA ALA A 5 -28.25 11.58 -41.19
C ALA A 5 -26.81 11.02 -41.18
N LEU A 6 -26.17 10.87 -42.36
CA LEU A 6 -24.79 10.43 -42.46
C LEU A 6 -23.80 11.51 -42.01
N LEU A 7 -24.10 12.80 -42.23
CA LEU A 7 -23.27 13.92 -41.76
C LEU A 7 -23.38 14.11 -40.24
N ILE A 8 -24.55 13.87 -39.66
CA ILE A 8 -24.75 13.92 -38.19
C ILE A 8 -24.06 12.72 -37.50
N MET A 9 -24.07 11.54 -38.17
CA MET A 9 -23.34 10.37 -37.65
C MET A 9 -21.81 10.54 -37.73
N ILE A 10 -21.30 11.25 -38.73
CA ILE A 10 -19.87 11.57 -38.87
C ILE A 10 -19.46 12.70 -37.90
N MET A 11 -20.35 13.65 -37.59
CA MET A 11 -20.07 14.68 -36.56
C MET A 11 -20.10 14.15 -35.11
N CYS A 12 -20.83 13.08 -34.82
CA CYS A 12 -20.80 12.45 -33.51
C CYS A 12 -19.51 11.62 -33.26
N PHE A 13 -18.74 11.30 -34.31
CA PHE A 13 -17.44 10.60 -34.17
C PHE A 13 -16.22 11.55 -34.10
N ALA A 14 -16.40 12.86 -34.22
CA ALA A 14 -15.30 13.84 -34.23
C ALA A 14 -15.11 14.58 -32.91
N LEU A 15 -15.79 14.18 -31.82
CA LEU A 15 -15.62 14.69 -30.46
C LEU A 15 -15.06 13.60 -29.49
N HIS A 16 -14.26 12.68 -30.01
CA HIS A 16 -13.34 11.95 -29.15
C HIS A 16 -12.17 12.89 -28.89
N GLY A 17 -12.27 13.69 -27.83
CA GLY A 17 -11.09 14.28 -27.21
C GLY A 17 -10.06 13.16 -27.05
N LYS A 18 -8.78 13.43 -27.33
CA LYS A 18 -7.72 12.45 -27.07
C LYS A 18 -7.92 11.95 -25.64
N ALA A 19 -8.22 10.64 -25.49
CA ALA A 19 -8.34 10.04 -24.19
C ALA A 19 -7.06 10.37 -23.41
N THR A 20 -7.19 11.01 -22.27
CA THR A 20 -6.04 11.39 -21.44
C THR A 20 -5.33 10.11 -21.02
N ASN A 21 -4.02 10.07 -21.19
CA ASN A 21 -3.24 8.89 -20.96
C ASN A 21 -2.55 9.01 -19.59
N TYR A 22 -3.30 8.75 -18.52
CA TYR A 22 -2.85 8.88 -17.14
C TYR A 22 -1.66 7.98 -16.82
N ALA A 23 -1.61 6.78 -17.43
CA ALA A 23 -0.52 5.83 -17.23
C ALA A 23 0.84 6.34 -17.74
N ASP A 24 0.87 7.33 -18.64
CA ASP A 24 2.11 7.94 -19.11
C ASP A 24 2.76 8.87 -18.06
N TYR A 25 2.00 9.34 -17.06
CA TYR A 25 2.54 10.11 -15.95
C TYR A 25 3.16 9.23 -14.86
N VAL A 26 2.81 7.95 -14.80
CA VAL A 26 3.30 7.03 -13.77
C VAL A 26 4.80 6.75 -13.96
N ASN A 27 5.57 6.99 -12.90
CA ASN A 27 6.98 6.60 -12.81
C ASN A 27 7.15 5.52 -11.73
N PRO A 28 7.23 4.22 -12.11
CA PRO A 28 7.41 3.13 -11.15
C PRO A 28 8.77 3.15 -10.43
N LEU A 29 9.71 3.99 -10.86
CA LEU A 29 11.04 4.11 -10.24
C LEU A 29 11.06 5.05 -9.03
N ILE A 30 9.99 5.79 -8.75
CA ILE A 30 9.91 6.63 -7.54
C ILE A 30 9.99 5.76 -6.30
N GLY A 31 10.89 6.11 -5.36
CA GLY A 31 11.09 5.40 -4.11
C GLY A 31 12.06 4.21 -4.18
N THR A 32 12.75 4.01 -5.32
CA THR A 32 13.63 2.86 -5.53
C THR A 32 15.11 3.11 -5.20
N GLN A 33 15.44 4.31 -4.74
CA GLN A 33 16.81 4.69 -4.31
C GLN A 33 16.93 4.62 -2.79
N SER A 34 16.54 3.51 -2.19
CA SER A 34 16.62 3.29 -0.74
C SER A 34 17.76 2.38 -0.35
N THR A 35 18.18 2.48 0.90
CA THR A 35 19.14 1.56 1.54
C THR A 35 18.57 1.05 2.85
N TYR A 36 19.24 0.09 3.49
CA TYR A 36 18.88 -0.37 4.84
C TYR A 36 18.89 0.78 5.87
N GLU A 37 19.76 1.77 5.69
CA GLU A 37 19.98 2.86 6.65
C GLU A 37 19.10 4.08 6.40
N PHE A 38 18.56 4.23 5.17
CA PHE A 38 17.80 5.40 4.77
C PHE A 38 16.76 5.03 3.71
N SER A 39 15.49 5.25 4.01
CA SER A 39 14.42 5.02 3.08
C SER A 39 14.04 6.30 2.32
N SER A 40 13.91 6.16 1.02
CA SER A 40 13.27 7.14 0.14
C SER A 40 12.06 6.53 -0.58
N GLY A 41 11.43 5.53 0.06
CA GLY A 41 10.25 4.82 -0.41
C GLY A 41 10.28 3.33 -0.14
N ASN A 42 11.47 2.70 -0.12
CA ASN A 42 11.62 1.24 0.00
C ASN A 42 10.76 0.47 -1.02
N THR A 43 10.67 1.01 -2.23
CA THR A 43 9.88 0.43 -3.32
C THR A 43 10.77 -0.25 -4.38
N TYR A 44 10.12 -0.94 -5.29
CA TYR A 44 10.70 -1.46 -6.53
C TYR A 44 9.76 -1.12 -7.70
N PRO A 45 10.23 -1.14 -8.97
CA PRO A 45 9.34 -0.96 -10.12
C PRO A 45 8.42 -2.17 -10.21
N ALA A 46 7.19 -2.02 -9.74
CA ALA A 46 6.18 -3.07 -9.80
C ALA A 46 5.48 -3.05 -11.16
N ILE A 47 5.86 -3.96 -12.02
CA ILE A 47 5.23 -4.15 -13.34
C ILE A 47 4.10 -5.15 -13.15
N ALA A 48 2.85 -4.66 -13.16
CA ALA A 48 1.69 -5.43 -12.74
C ALA A 48 0.38 -4.91 -13.34
N ARG A 49 -0.72 -5.60 -13.09
CA ARG A 49 -2.08 -5.06 -13.17
C ARG A 49 -2.48 -4.44 -11.85
N PRO A 50 -3.46 -3.52 -11.81
CA PRO A 50 -4.01 -3.02 -10.55
C PRO A 50 -4.43 -4.20 -9.65
N TRP A 51 -3.94 -4.22 -8.40
CA TRP A 51 -4.15 -5.32 -7.43
C TRP A 51 -3.84 -6.73 -7.96
N GLY A 52 -3.00 -6.86 -8.97
CA GLY A 52 -2.67 -8.15 -9.58
C GLY A 52 -2.07 -9.15 -8.58
N MET A 53 -2.26 -10.45 -8.81
CA MET A 53 -1.68 -11.49 -7.96
C MET A 53 -0.14 -11.50 -8.07
N ASN A 54 0.39 -11.38 -9.28
CA ASN A 54 1.81 -11.44 -9.54
C ASN A 54 2.34 -10.07 -10.01
N PHE A 55 3.40 -9.61 -9.36
CA PHE A 55 4.18 -8.47 -9.82
C PHE A 55 5.51 -8.95 -10.41
N TRP A 56 6.06 -8.17 -11.31
CA TRP A 56 7.35 -8.42 -11.93
C TRP A 56 8.28 -7.23 -11.71
N THR A 57 9.56 -7.52 -11.50
CA THR A 57 10.58 -6.48 -11.33
C THR A 57 11.93 -6.96 -11.85
N PRO A 58 12.77 -6.09 -12.43
CA PRO A 58 14.17 -6.42 -12.60
C PRO A 58 14.83 -6.65 -11.23
N GLN A 59 15.69 -7.64 -11.12
CA GLN A 59 16.39 -8.00 -9.90
C GLN A 59 17.83 -7.46 -9.97
N THR A 60 18.17 -6.49 -9.13
CA THR A 60 19.54 -5.99 -8.95
C THR A 60 20.19 -6.54 -7.69
N GLY A 61 19.41 -6.80 -6.63
CA GLY A 61 19.85 -7.45 -5.40
C GLY A 61 20.12 -8.96 -5.58
N LYS A 62 20.84 -9.54 -4.63
CA LYS A 62 21.06 -10.98 -4.58
C LYS A 62 19.77 -11.73 -4.23
N MET A 63 19.74 -13.02 -4.49
CA MET A 63 18.64 -13.87 -4.06
C MET A 63 18.42 -13.77 -2.55
N GLY A 64 17.19 -13.46 -2.14
CA GLY A 64 16.81 -13.27 -0.73
C GLY A 64 17.05 -11.88 -0.17
N ASP A 65 17.64 -10.96 -0.92
CA ASP A 65 17.79 -9.57 -0.54
C ASP A 65 16.42 -8.88 -0.51
N GLY A 66 16.12 -8.15 0.58
CA GLY A 66 14.90 -7.35 0.69
C GLY A 66 14.88 -6.18 -0.31
N TRP A 67 16.04 -5.57 -0.60
CA TRP A 67 16.20 -4.53 -1.63
C TRP A 67 16.41 -5.17 -3.00
N GLN A 68 15.38 -5.80 -3.53
CA GLN A 68 15.41 -6.57 -4.77
C GLN A 68 15.71 -5.73 -6.03
N TYR A 69 15.38 -4.44 -6.00
CA TYR A 69 15.81 -3.45 -7.01
C TYR A 69 16.26 -2.17 -6.32
N MET A 70 17.44 -1.71 -6.69
CA MET A 70 17.99 -0.42 -6.25
C MET A 70 18.34 0.41 -7.46
N TYR A 71 17.85 1.65 -7.52
CA TYR A 71 18.11 2.57 -8.65
C TYR A 71 19.60 2.82 -8.88
N THR A 72 20.40 2.84 -7.83
CA THR A 72 21.86 3.06 -7.92
C THR A 72 22.64 1.83 -8.40
N ALA A 73 22.00 0.66 -8.55
CA ALA A 73 22.65 -0.54 -9.04
C ALA A 73 22.93 -0.45 -10.55
N THR A 74 23.98 -1.15 -10.99
CA THR A 74 24.45 -1.12 -12.35
C THR A 74 24.30 -2.43 -13.09
N LYS A 75 23.88 -3.50 -12.41
CA LYS A 75 23.68 -4.84 -13.00
C LYS A 75 22.32 -5.42 -12.64
N ILE A 76 21.71 -6.08 -13.64
CA ILE A 76 20.49 -6.90 -13.47
C ILE A 76 20.92 -8.37 -13.47
N ARG A 77 20.40 -9.17 -12.50
CA ARG A 77 20.66 -10.60 -12.30
C ARG A 77 19.57 -11.51 -12.85
N GLY A 78 18.38 -10.93 -13.09
CA GLY A 78 17.19 -11.64 -13.58
C GLY A 78 15.97 -10.72 -13.58
N PHE A 79 14.86 -11.26 -14.08
CA PHE A 79 13.54 -10.65 -14.01
C PHE A 79 12.69 -11.53 -13.09
N LYS A 80 12.37 -11.00 -11.93
CA LYS A 80 11.82 -11.75 -10.80
C LYS A 80 10.30 -11.58 -10.76
N GLN A 81 9.57 -12.71 -10.63
CA GLN A 81 8.22 -12.65 -10.09
C GLN A 81 8.32 -12.37 -8.58
N THR A 82 7.56 -11.41 -8.09
CA THR A 82 7.66 -10.96 -6.72
C THR A 82 6.29 -10.76 -6.08
N HIS A 83 6.21 -11.09 -4.79
CA HIS A 83 5.06 -10.85 -3.91
C HIS A 83 5.47 -10.01 -2.70
N GLN A 84 6.62 -9.34 -2.77
CA GLN A 84 7.15 -8.55 -1.67
C GLN A 84 6.30 -7.31 -1.40
N PRO A 85 5.78 -7.11 -0.17
CA PRO A 85 5.11 -5.88 0.23
C PRO A 85 6.10 -4.79 0.67
N SER A 86 7.20 -5.18 1.30
CA SER A 86 8.26 -4.30 1.75
C SER A 86 9.57 -5.08 1.94
N PRO A 87 10.76 -4.44 1.91
CA PRO A 87 12.03 -5.13 2.15
C PRO A 87 12.12 -5.75 3.54
N TRP A 88 11.45 -5.19 4.55
CA TRP A 88 11.46 -5.68 5.93
C TRP A 88 10.71 -7.00 6.10
N ILE A 89 9.57 -7.14 5.43
CA ILE A 89 8.75 -8.37 5.39
C ILE A 89 9.35 -9.38 4.42
N ASN A 90 10.01 -8.89 3.34
CA ASN A 90 10.60 -9.67 2.26
C ASN A 90 9.53 -10.43 1.43
N ASP A 91 9.91 -11.46 0.70
CA ASP A 91 9.18 -12.03 -0.43
C ASP A 91 8.80 -13.49 -0.19
N TYR A 92 7.89 -14.04 -0.99
CA TYR A 92 7.48 -15.43 -0.95
C TYR A 92 7.11 -15.95 -2.36
N GLY A 93 7.35 -17.23 -2.63
CA GLY A 93 6.99 -17.91 -3.88
C GLY A 93 7.67 -17.36 -5.13
N GLN A 94 8.78 -16.68 -4.97
CA GLN A 94 9.48 -16.01 -6.05
C GLN A 94 10.33 -16.98 -6.89
N PHE A 95 10.49 -16.64 -8.16
CA PHE A 95 11.43 -17.22 -9.11
C PHE A 95 11.87 -16.16 -10.13
N SER A 96 12.93 -16.40 -10.87
CA SER A 96 13.42 -15.43 -11.85
C SER A 96 13.78 -16.07 -13.21
N ILE A 97 13.78 -15.22 -14.23
CA ILE A 97 14.11 -15.57 -15.63
C ILE A 97 15.20 -14.61 -16.10
N MET A 98 16.27 -15.12 -16.72
CA MET A 98 17.36 -14.29 -17.24
C MET A 98 17.84 -14.79 -18.60
N PRO A 99 17.82 -13.97 -19.66
CA PRO A 99 18.47 -14.30 -20.93
C PRO A 99 20.00 -14.15 -20.80
N VAL A 100 20.74 -15.08 -21.38
CA VAL A 100 22.21 -15.12 -21.37
C VAL A 100 22.71 -15.52 -22.73
N VAL A 101 23.87 -15.02 -23.16
CA VAL A 101 24.51 -15.40 -24.44
C VAL A 101 25.94 -15.85 -24.20
N GLY A 102 26.37 -16.88 -24.91
CA GLY A 102 27.71 -17.43 -24.89
C GLY A 102 27.84 -18.73 -24.09
N GLU A 103 27.79 -18.65 -22.76
CA GLU A 103 27.93 -19.82 -21.88
C GLU A 103 26.64 -20.04 -21.04
N PRO A 104 26.28 -21.32 -20.79
CA PRO A 104 25.12 -21.65 -19.96
C PRO A 104 25.41 -21.44 -18.46
N VAL A 105 25.33 -20.22 -17.98
CA VAL A 105 25.71 -19.81 -16.61
C VAL A 105 24.48 -19.71 -15.72
N PHE A 106 24.46 -20.47 -14.61
CA PHE A 106 23.37 -20.41 -13.61
C PHE A 106 23.66 -19.42 -12.48
N ASP A 107 24.92 -19.28 -12.05
CA ASP A 107 25.30 -18.39 -10.94
C ASP A 107 24.82 -16.94 -11.17
N GLU A 108 24.10 -16.40 -10.19
CA GLU A 108 23.44 -15.08 -10.31
C GLU A 108 24.40 -13.90 -10.49
N ASN A 109 25.63 -14.01 -10.00
CA ASN A 109 26.62 -12.94 -10.15
C ASN A 109 27.29 -13.02 -11.54
N LYS A 110 27.54 -14.25 -12.03
CA LYS A 110 28.17 -14.45 -13.34
C LYS A 110 27.22 -14.17 -14.50
N ARG A 111 25.91 -14.48 -14.35
CA ARG A 111 24.88 -14.17 -15.37
C ARG A 111 24.45 -12.70 -15.37
N ALA A 112 24.77 -11.93 -14.32
CA ALA A 112 24.36 -10.54 -14.17
C ALA A 112 24.93 -9.68 -15.30
N SER A 113 24.11 -8.82 -15.89
CA SER A 113 24.46 -7.94 -16.99
C SER A 113 24.41 -6.47 -16.61
N TRP A 114 25.37 -5.69 -17.11
CA TRP A 114 25.30 -4.23 -17.03
C TRP A 114 24.08 -3.71 -17.78
N PHE A 115 23.48 -2.67 -17.22
CA PHE A 115 22.39 -1.90 -17.84
C PHE A 115 22.56 -0.42 -17.58
N SER A 116 21.76 0.39 -18.26
CA SER A 116 21.71 1.83 -18.07
C SER A 116 20.28 2.30 -18.04
N HIS A 117 19.94 3.23 -17.15
CA HIS A 117 18.61 3.86 -17.10
C HIS A 117 18.25 4.59 -18.40
N LYS A 118 19.23 4.95 -19.25
CA LYS A 118 18.97 5.48 -20.61
C LYS A 118 18.42 4.43 -21.58
N GLY A 119 18.68 3.14 -21.29
CA GLY A 119 18.15 2.00 -22.04
C GLY A 119 17.05 1.25 -21.30
N GLU A 120 16.60 1.74 -20.15
CA GLU A 120 15.53 1.21 -19.32
C GLU A 120 14.24 1.98 -19.55
N GLU A 121 13.15 1.28 -19.79
CA GLU A 121 11.80 1.83 -19.84
C GLU A 121 10.92 1.06 -18.84
N ALA A 122 10.51 1.73 -17.77
CA ALA A 122 9.65 1.19 -16.74
C ALA A 122 8.29 1.90 -16.79
N LYS A 123 7.23 1.15 -17.07
CA LYS A 123 5.83 1.57 -17.01
C LYS A 123 5.09 0.66 -16.03
N ALA A 124 3.97 1.07 -15.49
CA ALA A 124 3.15 0.23 -14.63
C ALA A 124 2.78 -1.12 -15.26
N TYR A 125 2.65 -1.15 -16.57
CA TYR A 125 2.16 -2.28 -17.39
C TYR A 125 3.18 -2.88 -18.35
N TYR A 126 4.42 -2.35 -18.41
CA TYR A 126 5.44 -2.73 -19.39
C TYR A 126 6.83 -2.42 -18.86
N TYR A 127 7.78 -3.31 -19.12
CA TYR A 127 9.18 -3.08 -18.83
C TYR A 127 10.04 -3.46 -20.03
N LYS A 128 11.11 -2.68 -20.24
CA LYS A 128 12.11 -2.94 -21.27
C LYS A 128 13.49 -2.50 -20.79
N VAL A 129 14.50 -3.30 -21.08
CA VAL A 129 15.90 -2.96 -20.81
C VAL A 129 16.85 -3.64 -21.81
N TYR A 130 17.97 -2.98 -22.08
CA TYR A 130 19.09 -3.56 -22.81
C TYR A 130 20.13 -4.09 -21.84
N LEU A 131 20.49 -5.37 -21.99
CA LEU A 131 21.47 -6.11 -21.20
C LEU A 131 22.79 -6.16 -21.96
N ALA A 132 23.75 -5.34 -21.55
CA ALA A 132 24.95 -5.04 -22.34
C ALA A 132 25.92 -6.22 -22.47
N GLU A 133 26.09 -7.07 -21.43
CA GLU A 133 26.99 -8.24 -21.48
C GLU A 133 26.47 -9.33 -22.40
N HIS A 134 25.16 -9.41 -22.59
CA HIS A 134 24.50 -10.45 -23.38
C HIS A 134 24.03 -9.96 -24.76
N ASP A 135 24.10 -8.65 -25.02
CA ASP A 135 23.56 -8.01 -26.23
C ASP A 135 22.09 -8.37 -26.47
N VAL A 136 21.28 -8.40 -25.38
CA VAL A 136 19.87 -8.80 -25.41
C VAL A 136 18.99 -7.64 -24.97
N VAL A 137 17.92 -7.37 -25.72
CA VAL A 137 16.81 -6.55 -25.25
C VAL A 137 15.78 -7.46 -24.61
N THR A 138 15.47 -7.22 -23.34
CA THR A 138 14.41 -7.91 -22.61
C THR A 138 13.22 -7.01 -22.42
N GLU A 139 12.04 -7.52 -22.76
CA GLU A 139 10.76 -6.84 -22.58
C GLU A 139 9.79 -7.77 -21.83
N LEU A 140 8.91 -7.21 -21.01
CA LEU A 140 7.85 -7.98 -20.35
C LEU A 140 6.56 -7.17 -20.22
N VAL A 141 5.43 -7.88 -20.28
CA VAL A 141 4.08 -7.36 -20.06
C VAL A 141 3.29 -8.34 -19.19
N PRO A 142 2.72 -7.89 -18.04
CA PRO A 142 1.95 -8.74 -17.15
C PRO A 142 0.46 -8.73 -17.46
N THR A 143 -0.21 -9.81 -17.04
CA THR A 143 -1.63 -9.87 -16.69
C THR A 143 -1.79 -9.94 -15.16
N GLU A 144 -2.93 -10.37 -14.63
CA GLU A 144 -3.09 -10.51 -13.17
C GLU A 144 -2.23 -11.66 -12.60
N ARG A 145 -2.15 -12.81 -13.29
CA ARG A 145 -1.48 -14.06 -12.84
C ARG A 145 -0.44 -14.56 -13.80
N ALA A 146 -0.32 -13.96 -14.99
CA ALA A 146 0.62 -14.35 -16.03
C ALA A 146 1.46 -13.17 -16.52
N ALA A 147 2.45 -13.47 -17.37
CA ALA A 147 3.25 -12.49 -18.08
C ALA A 147 3.74 -13.04 -19.41
N LEU A 148 3.95 -12.16 -20.38
CA LEU A 148 4.62 -12.48 -21.62
C LEU A 148 5.97 -11.76 -21.67
N PHE A 149 7.05 -12.54 -21.84
CA PHE A 149 8.39 -12.03 -22.09
C PHE A 149 8.69 -12.05 -23.58
N ARG A 150 9.51 -11.09 -24.00
CA ARG A 150 10.08 -11.01 -25.35
C ARG A 150 11.57 -10.73 -25.23
N PHE A 151 12.40 -11.68 -25.63
CA PHE A 151 13.86 -11.54 -25.67
C PHE A 151 14.29 -11.33 -27.10
N THR A 152 14.94 -10.20 -27.41
CA THR A 152 15.54 -9.96 -28.72
C THR A 152 17.02 -10.25 -28.64
N PHE A 153 17.43 -11.36 -29.25
CA PHE A 153 18.80 -11.88 -29.19
C PHE A 153 19.67 -11.36 -30.34
N PRO A 154 21.03 -11.36 -30.20
CA PRO A 154 21.96 -11.24 -31.29
C PRO A 154 21.96 -12.54 -32.14
N GLU A 155 22.75 -12.57 -33.23
CA GLU A 155 23.06 -13.81 -33.94
C GLU A 155 24.04 -14.64 -33.12
N ASN A 156 23.58 -15.79 -32.62
CA ASN A 156 24.38 -16.69 -31.79
C ASN A 156 23.77 -18.08 -31.73
N GLU A 157 24.61 -19.12 -31.82
CA GLU A 157 24.17 -20.52 -31.63
C GLU A 157 23.99 -20.87 -30.15
N HIS A 158 24.47 -20.02 -29.22
CA HIS A 158 24.51 -20.20 -27.79
C HIS A 158 23.71 -19.08 -27.08
N SER A 159 22.46 -18.91 -27.44
CA SER A 159 21.50 -18.00 -26.74
C SER A 159 20.72 -18.83 -25.74
N TYR A 160 20.70 -18.42 -24.46
CA TYR A 160 20.09 -19.20 -23.39
C TYR A 160 19.08 -18.37 -22.63
N VAL A 161 18.13 -19.05 -21.98
CA VAL A 161 17.26 -18.50 -20.91
C VAL A 161 17.46 -19.36 -19.67
N VAL A 162 17.85 -18.72 -18.58
CA VAL A 162 18.03 -19.32 -17.26
C VAL A 162 16.75 -19.14 -16.44
N ILE A 163 16.21 -20.23 -15.93
CA ILE A 163 15.08 -20.25 -14.98
C ILE A 163 15.65 -20.63 -13.62
N ASP A 164 15.52 -19.72 -12.66
CA ASP A 164 16.01 -19.86 -11.30
C ASP A 164 14.82 -19.95 -10.35
N ALA A 165 14.56 -21.14 -9.79
CA ALA A 165 13.43 -21.39 -8.89
C ALA A 165 13.76 -21.10 -7.42
N PHE A 166 14.92 -20.52 -7.14
CA PHE A 166 15.43 -20.08 -5.85
C PHE A 166 15.66 -21.21 -4.83
N ASP A 167 16.30 -20.86 -3.75
CA ASP A 167 16.66 -21.75 -2.64
C ASP A 167 15.49 -22.01 -1.66
N LYS A 168 15.75 -22.79 -0.63
CA LYS A 168 14.82 -23.29 0.41
C LYS A 168 13.83 -24.37 -0.08
N GLY A 169 14.13 -24.99 -1.19
CA GLY A 169 13.34 -26.06 -1.80
C GLY A 169 12.67 -25.61 -3.08
N SER A 170 13.02 -26.24 -4.16
CA SER A 170 12.43 -25.95 -5.46
C SER A 170 12.52 -27.16 -6.39
N TYR A 171 11.70 -27.13 -7.43
CA TYR A 171 11.61 -28.19 -8.45
C TYR A 171 11.48 -27.57 -9.83
N VAL A 172 12.12 -28.18 -10.79
CA VAL A 172 11.98 -27.88 -12.23
C VAL A 172 11.91 -29.16 -13.05
N LYS A 173 11.12 -29.11 -14.14
CA LYS A 173 11.04 -30.15 -15.16
C LYS A 173 11.01 -29.52 -16.55
N ILE A 174 11.84 -30.01 -17.44
CA ILE A 174 11.91 -29.62 -18.86
C ILE A 174 11.04 -30.58 -19.67
N ASP A 175 9.88 -30.09 -20.13
CA ASP A 175 9.00 -30.77 -21.08
C ASP A 175 9.33 -30.27 -22.50
N ALA A 176 10.38 -30.83 -23.07
CA ALA A 176 10.88 -30.40 -24.38
C ALA A 176 9.91 -30.68 -25.53
N ALA A 177 9.01 -31.66 -25.40
CA ALA A 177 8.02 -31.98 -26.43
C ALA A 177 6.99 -30.84 -26.59
N ASN A 178 6.74 -30.10 -25.52
CA ASN A 178 5.82 -28.96 -25.51
C ASN A 178 6.53 -27.59 -25.39
N ASN A 179 7.87 -27.56 -25.57
CA ASN A 179 8.70 -26.36 -25.35
C ASN A 179 8.40 -25.65 -24.00
N ARG A 180 8.29 -26.44 -22.92
CA ARG A 180 7.75 -26.00 -21.65
C ARG A 180 8.68 -26.31 -20.48
N ILE A 181 8.72 -25.42 -19.51
CA ILE A 181 9.29 -25.68 -18.19
C ILE A 181 8.14 -25.61 -17.19
N ILE A 182 8.06 -26.57 -16.30
CA ILE A 182 7.18 -26.52 -15.12
C ILE A 182 8.03 -26.65 -13.86
N GLY A 183 7.54 -26.10 -12.77
CA GLY A 183 8.24 -26.18 -11.50
C GLY A 183 7.46 -25.60 -10.34
N TYR A 184 8.12 -25.52 -9.20
CA TYR A 184 7.63 -24.77 -8.05
C TYR A 184 8.79 -24.20 -7.22
N SER A 185 8.48 -23.14 -6.48
CA SER A 185 9.32 -22.54 -5.47
C SER A 185 8.60 -22.62 -4.11
N THR A 186 9.34 -23.02 -3.06
CA THR A 186 8.87 -22.92 -1.67
C THR A 186 9.55 -21.78 -0.92
N LYS A 187 10.34 -20.95 -1.62
CA LYS A 187 11.02 -19.79 -1.03
C LYS A 187 10.00 -18.88 -0.37
N ASN A 188 10.21 -18.55 0.89
CA ASN A 188 9.37 -17.66 1.66
C ASN A 188 10.14 -17.01 2.81
N SER A 189 9.58 -15.96 3.37
CA SER A 189 10.10 -15.23 4.54
C SER A 189 9.24 -15.43 5.80
N GLY A 190 8.28 -16.36 5.77
CA GLY A 190 7.34 -16.68 6.86
C GLY A 190 5.89 -16.45 6.47
N GLY A 191 4.97 -16.67 7.43
CA GLY A 191 3.53 -16.52 7.20
C GLY A 191 2.94 -17.54 6.24
N VAL A 192 3.47 -18.77 6.19
CA VAL A 192 3.01 -19.85 5.29
C VAL A 192 2.91 -21.18 6.02
N PRO A 193 1.93 -22.04 5.67
CA PRO A 193 1.89 -23.43 6.08
C PRO A 193 3.01 -24.27 5.42
N ASP A 194 3.28 -25.45 6.00
CA ASP A 194 4.36 -26.36 5.55
C ASP A 194 4.19 -26.85 4.10
N ASN A 195 2.97 -26.89 3.58
CA ASN A 195 2.67 -27.32 2.23
C ASN A 195 2.70 -26.18 1.19
N PHE A 196 3.15 -25.00 1.57
CA PHE A 196 3.21 -23.84 0.68
C PHE A 196 4.11 -24.10 -0.54
N LYS A 197 3.57 -23.82 -1.72
CA LYS A 197 4.28 -23.81 -2.99
C LYS A 197 3.72 -22.75 -3.92
N ASN A 198 4.59 -22.09 -4.67
CA ASN A 198 4.19 -21.35 -5.86
C ASN A 198 4.58 -22.17 -7.09
N TYR A 199 3.61 -22.80 -7.73
CA TYR A 199 3.78 -23.58 -8.96
C TYR A 199 3.89 -22.61 -10.14
N PHE A 200 4.79 -22.89 -11.09
CA PHE A 200 4.93 -22.07 -12.29
C PHE A 200 4.98 -22.92 -13.56
N VAL A 201 4.61 -22.29 -14.66
CA VAL A 201 4.72 -22.81 -16.03
C VAL A 201 5.31 -21.75 -16.93
N ILE A 202 6.25 -22.15 -17.79
CA ILE A 202 6.88 -21.26 -18.77
C ILE A 202 6.86 -21.98 -20.12
N GLU A 203 6.14 -21.42 -21.11
CA GLU A 203 6.04 -21.95 -22.46
C GLU A 203 6.80 -21.04 -23.42
N PHE A 204 7.66 -21.66 -24.27
CA PHE A 204 8.44 -20.95 -25.28
C PHE A 204 7.87 -21.17 -26.68
N ASP A 205 7.97 -20.17 -27.53
CA ASP A 205 7.52 -20.21 -28.92
C ASP A 205 8.50 -20.95 -29.87
N LYS A 206 9.63 -21.46 -29.31
CA LYS A 206 10.68 -22.11 -30.07
C LYS A 206 11.15 -23.43 -29.43
N PRO A 207 11.53 -24.42 -30.22
CA PRO A 207 12.14 -25.66 -29.72
C PRO A 207 13.52 -25.37 -29.11
N PHE A 208 13.88 -26.16 -28.11
CA PHE A 208 15.16 -26.05 -27.41
C PHE A 208 16.28 -26.75 -28.18
N THR A 209 17.40 -26.04 -28.42
CA THR A 209 18.62 -26.59 -28.94
C THR A 209 19.58 -27.08 -27.85
N TYR A 210 19.41 -26.57 -26.62
CA TYR A 210 20.14 -26.98 -25.42
C TYR A 210 19.16 -27.11 -24.23
N LYS A 211 19.44 -28.09 -23.37
CA LYS A 211 18.63 -28.37 -22.17
C LYS A 211 19.52 -28.83 -21.04
N ALA A 212 19.42 -28.18 -19.90
CA ALA A 212 20.06 -28.65 -18.68
C ALA A 212 19.20 -28.30 -17.48
N THR A 213 19.15 -29.19 -16.50
CA THR A 213 18.63 -28.87 -15.16
C THR A 213 19.78 -28.56 -14.24
N VAL A 214 19.48 -27.82 -13.16
CA VAL A 214 20.46 -27.42 -12.15
C VAL A 214 19.97 -27.85 -10.78
N ALA A 215 20.86 -28.39 -9.97
CA ALA A 215 20.64 -28.71 -8.57
C ALA A 215 21.83 -28.21 -7.75
N ASP A 216 21.60 -27.30 -6.84
CA ASP A 216 22.59 -26.70 -5.92
C ASP A 216 23.89 -26.30 -6.69
N SER A 217 23.73 -25.55 -7.78
CA SER A 217 24.77 -25.06 -8.68
C SER A 217 25.38 -26.12 -9.64
N CYS A 218 25.00 -27.39 -9.53
CA CYS A 218 25.48 -28.46 -10.45
C CYS A 218 24.57 -28.53 -11.69
N ILE A 219 25.16 -28.30 -12.87
CA ILE A 219 24.45 -28.35 -14.17
C ILE A 219 24.46 -29.81 -14.69
N SER A 220 23.32 -30.35 -15.09
CA SER A 220 23.12 -31.71 -15.62
C SER A 220 22.36 -31.66 -16.93
N VAL A 221 23.00 -32.04 -18.01
CA VAL A 221 22.41 -32.10 -19.36
C VAL A 221 21.57 -33.38 -19.59
N ASP A 222 21.81 -34.41 -18.80
CA ASP A 222 21.17 -35.73 -18.96
C ASP A 222 19.88 -35.90 -18.13
N LYS A 223 19.56 -34.93 -17.32
CA LYS A 223 18.35 -34.96 -16.45
C LYS A 223 17.31 -34.01 -16.96
N ALA A 224 16.08 -34.50 -17.11
CA ALA A 224 14.94 -33.69 -17.51
C ALA A 224 14.26 -32.99 -16.34
N GLU A 225 14.49 -33.44 -15.10
CA GLU A 225 13.88 -32.84 -13.89
C GLU A 225 14.84 -32.91 -12.70
N GLN A 226 14.69 -31.94 -11.79
CA GLN A 226 15.44 -31.84 -10.54
C GLN A 226 14.56 -31.27 -9.44
N GLU A 227 14.68 -31.89 -8.27
CA GLU A 227 14.20 -31.31 -6.98
C GLU A 227 15.42 -31.19 -6.09
N ALA A 228 15.66 -30.00 -5.54
CA ALA A 228 16.84 -29.69 -4.73
C ALA A 228 16.54 -28.56 -3.77
N ASN A 229 17.51 -28.24 -2.89
CA ASN A 229 17.40 -27.01 -2.11
C ASN A 229 17.33 -25.79 -3.03
N HIS A 230 18.07 -25.78 -4.14
CA HIS A 230 18.06 -24.74 -5.16
C HIS A 230 18.06 -25.38 -6.55
N ALA A 231 16.89 -25.49 -7.15
CA ALA A 231 16.71 -26.01 -8.48
C ALA A 231 16.59 -24.92 -9.55
N GLY A 232 16.98 -25.26 -10.76
CA GLY A 232 16.84 -24.39 -11.92
C GLY A 232 16.91 -25.13 -13.24
N ALA A 233 16.69 -24.41 -14.32
CA ALA A 233 16.83 -24.91 -15.68
C ALA A 233 17.54 -23.91 -16.57
N ILE A 234 18.30 -24.42 -17.55
CA ILE A 234 18.91 -23.64 -18.63
C ILE A 234 18.44 -24.24 -19.93
N ILE A 235 17.78 -23.43 -20.76
CA ILE A 235 17.38 -23.84 -22.11
C ILE A 235 18.06 -22.93 -23.13
N GLY A 236 18.38 -23.46 -24.28
CA GLY A 236 19.10 -22.76 -25.33
C GLY A 236 18.41 -22.75 -26.68
N PHE A 237 18.79 -21.76 -27.47
CA PHE A 237 18.29 -21.51 -28.82
C PHE A 237 19.45 -21.14 -29.75
N ALA A 238 19.36 -21.51 -31.03
CA ALA A 238 20.16 -20.91 -32.06
C ALA A 238 19.40 -19.70 -32.63
N THR A 239 19.96 -18.51 -32.52
CA THR A 239 19.26 -17.28 -32.88
C THR A 239 19.95 -16.51 -34.00
N ARG A 240 19.16 -15.85 -34.85
CA ARG A 240 19.61 -14.88 -35.86
C ARG A 240 19.64 -13.49 -35.26
N LYS A 241 20.31 -12.55 -35.90
CA LYS A 241 20.37 -11.18 -35.46
C LYS A 241 18.97 -10.56 -35.34
N GLY A 242 18.61 -10.09 -34.14
CA GLY A 242 17.34 -9.47 -33.88
C GLY A 242 16.17 -10.46 -33.75
N GLU A 243 16.47 -11.76 -33.63
CA GLU A 243 15.44 -12.78 -33.46
C GLU A 243 14.80 -12.67 -32.08
N LYS A 244 13.46 -12.76 -32.08
CA LYS A 244 12.65 -12.67 -30.87
C LYS A 244 12.27 -14.07 -30.38
N VAL A 245 12.54 -14.36 -29.12
CA VAL A 245 12.05 -15.53 -28.40
C VAL A 245 11.04 -15.08 -27.37
N HIS A 246 9.86 -15.68 -27.37
CA HIS A 246 8.82 -15.36 -26.41
C HIS A 246 8.71 -16.45 -25.34
N ALA A 247 8.48 -16.01 -24.10
CA ALA A 247 8.17 -16.90 -22.98
C ALA A 247 6.85 -16.48 -22.34
N ARG A 248 5.86 -17.35 -22.37
CA ARG A 248 4.56 -17.22 -21.70
C ARG A 248 4.70 -17.80 -20.30
N VAL A 249 4.47 -17.04 -19.27
CA VAL A 249 4.72 -17.41 -17.88
C VAL A 249 3.46 -17.26 -17.06
N ALA A 250 3.13 -18.23 -16.22
CA ALA A 250 2.09 -18.08 -15.19
C ALA A 250 2.45 -18.86 -13.94
N SER A 251 1.84 -18.48 -12.82
CA SER A 251 2.01 -19.20 -11.57
C SER A 251 0.69 -19.41 -10.82
N SER A 252 0.71 -20.31 -9.82
CA SER A 252 -0.43 -20.62 -8.96
C SER A 252 0.05 -21.07 -7.58
N PHE A 253 -0.62 -20.65 -6.54
CA PHE A 253 -0.41 -21.18 -5.19
C PHE A 253 -1.20 -22.46 -4.93
N ILE A 254 -2.07 -22.86 -5.87
CA ILE A 254 -2.97 -24.02 -5.74
C ILE A 254 -2.33 -25.30 -6.30
N SER A 255 -1.93 -25.27 -7.59
CA SER A 255 -1.38 -26.45 -8.27
C SER A 255 -0.74 -26.11 -9.61
N GLN A 256 -0.01 -27.11 -10.17
CA GLN A 256 0.53 -27.01 -11.53
C GLN A 256 -0.59 -26.92 -12.59
N ALA A 257 -1.70 -27.62 -12.38
CA ALA A 257 -2.85 -27.55 -13.29
C ALA A 257 -3.49 -26.15 -13.27
N GLN A 258 -3.58 -25.52 -12.10
CA GLN A 258 -4.09 -24.17 -11.98
C GLN A 258 -3.12 -23.13 -12.59
N ALA A 259 -1.82 -23.33 -12.50
CA ALA A 259 -0.84 -22.47 -13.21
C ALA A 259 -1.05 -22.49 -14.73
N LEU A 260 -1.36 -23.67 -15.30
CA LEU A 260 -1.75 -23.81 -16.71
C LEU A 260 -3.09 -23.12 -17.02
N GLU A 261 -4.03 -23.12 -16.09
CA GLU A 261 -5.30 -22.40 -16.24
C GLU A 261 -5.03 -20.88 -16.25
N ASN A 262 -4.22 -20.38 -15.32
CA ASN A 262 -3.83 -18.98 -15.23
C ASN A 262 -3.06 -18.49 -16.49
N LEU A 263 -2.32 -19.38 -17.15
CA LEU A 263 -1.61 -19.06 -18.39
C LEU A 263 -2.56 -18.65 -19.53
N LYS A 264 -3.81 -19.09 -19.49
CA LYS A 264 -4.85 -18.73 -20.46
C LYS A 264 -5.24 -17.25 -20.45
N GLU A 265 -4.89 -16.51 -19.39
CA GLU A 265 -5.08 -15.05 -19.34
C GLU A 265 -4.37 -14.33 -20.50
N LEU A 266 -3.27 -14.89 -21.03
CA LEU A 266 -2.56 -14.32 -22.17
C LEU A 266 -3.31 -14.51 -23.49
N GLY A 267 -4.26 -15.44 -23.55
CA GLY A 267 -5.00 -15.75 -24.80
C GLY A 267 -4.06 -16.07 -25.97
N ASN A 268 -4.46 -15.62 -27.15
CA ASN A 268 -3.66 -15.66 -28.39
C ASN A 268 -3.16 -14.26 -28.78
N ASP A 269 -3.14 -13.33 -27.85
CA ASP A 269 -2.75 -11.94 -28.11
C ASP A 269 -1.25 -11.84 -28.40
N SER A 270 -0.90 -10.95 -29.31
CA SER A 270 0.50 -10.59 -29.52
C SER A 270 1.03 -9.77 -28.33
N PHE A 271 2.35 -9.69 -28.22
CA PHE A 271 2.99 -8.89 -27.18
C PHE A 271 2.48 -7.44 -27.16
N ASP A 272 2.42 -6.81 -28.30
CA ASP A 272 2.01 -5.39 -28.41
C ASP A 272 0.51 -5.19 -28.07
N VAL A 273 -0.36 -6.15 -28.37
CA VAL A 273 -1.78 -6.14 -27.94
C VAL A 273 -1.89 -6.25 -26.41
N LEU A 274 -1.07 -7.09 -25.77
CA LEU A 274 -1.04 -7.20 -24.30
C LEU A 274 -0.54 -5.91 -23.65
N VAL A 275 0.44 -5.23 -24.25
CA VAL A 275 0.90 -3.90 -23.80
C VAL A 275 -0.25 -2.89 -23.81
N GLU A 276 -1.00 -2.80 -24.91
CA GLU A 276 -2.15 -1.89 -25.00
C GLU A 276 -3.27 -2.25 -24.02
N LYS A 277 -3.54 -3.53 -23.80
CA LYS A 277 -4.49 -3.98 -22.77
C LYS A 277 -4.02 -3.58 -21.35
N GLY A 278 -2.71 -3.67 -21.09
CA GLY A 278 -2.12 -3.23 -19.84
C GLY A 278 -2.26 -1.73 -19.60
N LYS A 279 -1.95 -0.96 -20.63
CA LYS A 279 -2.10 0.49 -20.62
C LYS A 279 -3.56 0.90 -20.40
N THR A 280 -4.50 0.25 -21.08
CA THR A 280 -5.93 0.50 -20.93
C THR A 280 -6.40 0.23 -19.49
N ALA A 281 -6.05 -0.91 -18.92
CA ALA A 281 -6.44 -1.26 -17.55
C ALA A 281 -5.93 -0.22 -16.52
N TRP A 282 -4.69 0.27 -16.68
CA TRP A 282 -4.17 1.32 -15.81
C TRP A 282 -4.84 2.67 -16.06
N ASN A 283 -5.13 3.03 -17.31
CA ASN A 283 -5.85 4.28 -17.63
C ASN A 283 -7.27 4.27 -17.04
N GLU A 284 -7.96 3.13 -17.06
CA GLU A 284 -9.29 2.97 -16.44
C GLU A 284 -9.20 3.12 -14.91
N ALA A 285 -8.22 2.49 -14.28
CA ALA A 285 -8.03 2.57 -12.84
C ALA A 285 -7.61 4.00 -12.39
N LEU A 286 -6.62 4.60 -13.05
CA LEU A 286 -6.11 5.94 -12.73
C LEU A 286 -7.09 7.05 -13.11
N GLY A 287 -7.82 6.89 -14.21
CA GLY A 287 -8.83 7.84 -14.66
C GLY A 287 -10.06 7.95 -13.76
N ARG A 288 -10.14 7.12 -12.70
CA ARG A 288 -11.11 7.29 -11.63
C ARG A 288 -10.95 8.64 -10.91
N ILE A 289 -9.73 9.19 -10.90
CA ILE A 289 -9.43 10.49 -10.31
C ILE A 289 -8.64 11.32 -11.33
N GLU A 290 -9.28 12.33 -11.88
CA GLU A 290 -8.69 13.26 -12.84
C GLU A 290 -8.26 14.56 -12.15
N VAL A 291 -7.09 15.09 -12.50
CA VAL A 291 -6.58 16.37 -11.98
C VAL A 291 -6.14 17.27 -13.12
N GLU A 292 -6.35 18.58 -12.97
CA GLU A 292 -6.06 19.59 -13.98
C GLU A 292 -5.39 20.84 -13.36
N GLY A 293 -4.54 21.50 -14.15
CA GLY A 293 -3.93 22.78 -13.77
C GLY A 293 -2.72 22.68 -12.86
N GLY A 294 -2.06 21.52 -12.84
CA GLY A 294 -0.74 21.32 -12.23
C GLY A 294 0.40 21.44 -13.26
N ASN A 295 1.65 21.40 -12.77
CA ASN A 295 2.83 21.23 -13.60
C ASN A 295 3.11 19.73 -13.84
N LEU A 296 4.09 19.42 -14.70
CA LEU A 296 4.40 18.02 -15.08
C LEU A 296 4.85 17.18 -13.90
N ASP A 297 5.61 17.72 -12.97
CA ASP A 297 6.12 16.99 -11.80
C ASP A 297 4.98 16.70 -10.81
N GLN A 298 4.03 17.62 -10.66
CA GLN A 298 2.81 17.40 -9.88
C GLN A 298 1.94 16.29 -10.49
N TYR A 299 1.77 16.25 -11.82
CA TYR A 299 1.06 15.14 -12.48
C TYR A 299 1.78 13.80 -12.27
N ARG A 300 3.09 13.77 -12.48
CA ARG A 300 3.90 12.55 -12.28
C ARG A 300 3.81 12.06 -10.85
N MET A 301 3.96 12.95 -9.87
CA MET A 301 3.87 12.58 -8.47
C MET A 301 2.47 12.07 -8.12
N PHE A 302 1.41 12.78 -8.51
CA PHE A 302 0.03 12.40 -8.22
C PHE A 302 -0.32 11.02 -8.79
N TYR A 303 -0.10 10.81 -10.10
CA TYR A 303 -0.44 9.54 -10.73
C TYR A 303 0.48 8.39 -10.31
N SER A 304 1.72 8.66 -9.94
CA SER A 304 2.60 7.64 -9.35
C SER A 304 2.16 7.26 -7.94
N CYS A 305 1.73 8.21 -7.12
CA CYS A 305 1.12 7.92 -5.82
C CYS A 305 -0.20 7.15 -5.98
N LEU A 306 -1.06 7.55 -6.91
CA LEU A 306 -2.31 6.82 -7.17
C LEU A 306 -2.01 5.39 -7.64
N TYR A 307 -1.05 5.19 -8.55
CA TYR A 307 -0.59 3.86 -8.97
C TYR A 307 -0.13 3.01 -7.77
N ARG A 308 0.69 3.55 -6.85
CA ARG A 308 1.14 2.83 -5.65
C ARG A 308 -0.04 2.47 -4.74
N SER A 309 -1.03 3.33 -4.61
CA SER A 309 -2.25 3.08 -3.84
C SER A 309 -3.14 1.97 -4.43
N LEU A 310 -2.92 1.56 -5.69
CA LEU A 310 -3.69 0.53 -6.38
C LEU A 310 -2.91 -0.78 -6.58
N LEU A 311 -1.77 -0.95 -5.92
CA LEU A 311 -0.99 -2.18 -5.94
C LEU A 311 -1.41 -3.14 -4.81
N PHE A 312 -1.67 -2.60 -3.61
CA PHE A 312 -1.95 -3.36 -2.40
C PHE A 312 -3.32 -2.99 -1.78
N PRO A 313 -3.99 -3.90 -1.05
CA PRO A 313 -3.65 -5.33 -0.89
C PRO A 313 -3.66 -6.07 -2.21
N ARG A 314 -2.81 -7.09 -2.34
CA ARG A 314 -2.68 -7.91 -3.54
C ARG A 314 -3.75 -9.00 -3.57
N LYS A 315 -4.31 -9.31 -4.75
CA LYS A 315 -5.12 -10.52 -4.97
C LYS A 315 -4.33 -11.77 -4.59
N PHE A 316 -4.95 -12.64 -3.84
CA PHE A 316 -4.40 -13.94 -3.47
C PHE A 316 -5.41 -15.07 -3.74
N TYR A 317 -6.26 -14.85 -4.74
CA TYR A 317 -7.24 -15.80 -5.23
C TYR A 317 -7.04 -16.05 -6.73
N GLU A 318 -7.55 -17.16 -7.18
CA GLU A 318 -7.45 -17.62 -8.56
C GLU A 318 -8.84 -17.97 -9.09
N ILE A 319 -8.94 -18.14 -10.41
CA ILE A 319 -10.18 -18.58 -11.06
C ILE A 319 -9.94 -20.00 -11.57
N ASP A 320 -10.72 -20.96 -11.08
CA ASP A 320 -10.57 -22.35 -11.50
C ASP A 320 -11.13 -22.61 -12.90
N ALA A 321 -10.94 -23.82 -13.42
CA ALA A 321 -11.40 -24.22 -14.74
C ALA A 321 -12.94 -24.16 -14.93
N ASN A 322 -13.70 -24.04 -13.84
CA ASN A 322 -15.16 -23.88 -13.85
C ASN A 322 -15.59 -22.42 -13.72
N GLY A 323 -14.62 -21.48 -13.67
CA GLY A 323 -14.88 -20.05 -13.46
C GLY A 323 -15.21 -19.66 -12.02
N GLN A 324 -14.89 -20.52 -11.03
CA GLN A 324 -15.12 -20.25 -9.61
C GLN A 324 -13.94 -19.55 -8.99
N VAL A 325 -14.22 -18.60 -8.09
CA VAL A 325 -13.21 -17.94 -7.26
C VAL A 325 -12.77 -18.91 -6.17
N VAL A 326 -11.48 -19.25 -6.17
CA VAL A 326 -10.84 -20.17 -5.23
C VAL A 326 -9.51 -19.61 -4.77
N HIS A 327 -9.04 -20.00 -3.60
CA HIS A 327 -7.72 -19.60 -3.12
C HIS A 327 -7.03 -20.73 -2.35
N TYR A 328 -5.71 -20.71 -2.35
CA TYR A 328 -4.92 -21.42 -1.35
C TYR A 328 -4.94 -20.58 -0.06
N SER A 329 -5.37 -21.19 1.05
CA SER A 329 -5.38 -20.52 2.35
C SER A 329 -3.95 -20.40 2.90
N PRO A 330 -3.40 -19.19 3.04
CA PRO A 330 -2.08 -19.02 3.64
C PRO A 330 -2.10 -19.23 5.17
N TYR A 331 -3.25 -19.54 5.74
CA TYR A 331 -3.46 -19.75 7.17
C TYR A 331 -3.54 -21.23 7.56
N ASN A 332 -4.17 -22.06 6.74
CA ASN A 332 -4.38 -23.49 7.05
C ASN A 332 -3.92 -24.45 5.93
N GLY A 333 -3.45 -23.94 4.80
CA GLY A 333 -2.91 -24.73 3.70
C GLY A 333 -3.95 -25.47 2.84
N GLN A 334 -5.24 -25.18 2.99
CA GLN A 334 -6.31 -25.78 2.19
C GLN A 334 -6.62 -24.93 0.97
N VAL A 335 -7.21 -25.55 -0.05
CA VAL A 335 -7.81 -24.83 -1.19
C VAL A 335 -9.29 -24.63 -0.89
N LEU A 336 -9.71 -23.38 -0.85
CA LEU A 336 -11.04 -22.98 -0.37
C LEU A 336 -11.71 -22.02 -1.36
N PRO A 337 -13.06 -21.96 -1.40
CA PRO A 337 -13.77 -21.02 -2.24
C PRO A 337 -13.74 -19.60 -1.67
N GLY A 338 -13.87 -18.61 -2.54
CA GLY A 338 -14.03 -17.21 -2.20
C GLY A 338 -12.76 -16.38 -2.34
N TYR A 339 -12.92 -15.07 -2.10
CA TYR A 339 -11.85 -14.09 -2.21
C TYR A 339 -10.81 -14.24 -1.10
N MET A 340 -9.56 -13.93 -1.43
CA MET A 340 -8.46 -13.76 -0.51
C MET A 340 -7.57 -12.64 -1.03
N TYR A 341 -7.12 -11.76 -0.13
CA TYR A 341 -6.18 -10.68 -0.40
C TYR A 341 -5.10 -10.69 0.68
N THR A 342 -3.92 -10.19 0.34
CA THR A 342 -2.76 -10.19 1.25
C THR A 342 -1.80 -9.04 0.96
N ASP A 343 -0.65 -9.05 1.63
CA ASP A 343 0.45 -8.09 1.48
C ASP A 343 0.05 -6.67 1.92
N THR A 344 -0.39 -6.56 3.17
CA THR A 344 -0.70 -5.27 3.79
C THR A 344 -0.59 -5.35 5.31
N GLY A 345 -0.20 -4.22 5.92
CA GLY A 345 -0.27 -3.96 7.36
C GLY A 345 -1.34 -2.92 7.66
N PHE A 346 -2.27 -3.24 8.57
CA PHE A 346 -3.38 -2.33 8.84
C PHE A 346 -2.98 -1.15 9.71
N TRP A 347 -1.95 -1.30 10.58
CA TRP A 347 -1.41 -0.18 11.33
C TRP A 347 -0.99 0.99 10.42
N ASP A 348 -0.44 0.67 9.24
CA ASP A 348 -0.09 1.64 8.21
C ASP A 348 -1.33 2.11 7.46
N THR A 349 -2.10 1.20 6.89
CA THR A 349 -3.02 1.44 5.77
C THR A 349 -4.45 1.80 6.17
N PHE A 350 -4.85 1.62 7.46
CA PHE A 350 -6.19 2.01 7.91
C PHE A 350 -6.42 3.51 7.79
N ARG A 351 -5.36 4.30 7.86
CA ARG A 351 -5.40 5.76 8.00
C ARG A 351 -5.98 6.46 6.79
N CYS A 352 -5.54 6.10 5.57
CA CYS A 352 -6.12 6.69 4.37
C CYS A 352 -6.15 5.79 3.14
N LEU A 353 -5.34 4.74 3.03
CA LEU A 353 -5.44 3.83 1.88
C LEU A 353 -6.82 3.18 1.80
N PHE A 354 -7.28 2.52 2.86
CA PHE A 354 -8.62 1.91 2.87
C PHE A 354 -9.76 2.92 2.74
N PRO A 355 -9.72 4.10 3.38
CA PRO A 355 -10.65 5.18 3.06
C PRO A 355 -10.66 5.62 1.59
N LEU A 356 -9.52 5.62 0.90
CA LEU A 356 -9.46 5.90 -0.54
C LEU A 356 -10.16 4.80 -1.35
N LEU A 357 -9.97 3.53 -0.98
CA LEU A 357 -10.67 2.41 -1.60
C LEU A 357 -12.18 2.49 -1.34
N ASN A 358 -12.62 2.86 -0.14
CA ASN A 358 -14.03 3.08 0.16
C ASN A 358 -14.66 4.19 -0.68
N LEU A 359 -13.91 5.25 -0.98
CA LEU A 359 -14.42 6.40 -1.75
C LEU A 359 -14.46 6.12 -3.25
N ALA A 360 -13.35 5.65 -3.81
CA ALA A 360 -13.15 5.62 -5.25
C ALA A 360 -13.22 4.20 -5.87
N TYR A 361 -12.97 3.14 -5.08
CA TYR A 361 -12.90 1.74 -5.55
C TYR A 361 -13.67 0.76 -4.63
N PRO A 362 -14.92 1.08 -4.23
CA PRO A 362 -15.66 0.29 -3.25
C PRO A 362 -15.94 -1.16 -3.71
N SER A 363 -16.02 -1.43 -5.02
CA SER A 363 -16.20 -2.79 -5.54
C SER A 363 -15.00 -3.69 -5.23
N VAL A 364 -13.78 -3.19 -5.44
CA VAL A 364 -12.55 -3.92 -5.08
C VAL A 364 -12.45 -4.08 -3.56
N ASN A 365 -12.77 -3.01 -2.82
CA ASN A 365 -12.73 -3.12 -1.35
C ASN A 365 -13.76 -4.11 -0.81
N LYS A 366 -14.90 -4.30 -1.48
CA LYS A 366 -15.86 -5.36 -1.09
C LYS A 366 -15.21 -6.74 -1.17
N GLU A 367 -14.50 -7.07 -2.24
CA GLU A 367 -13.76 -8.33 -2.34
C GLU A 367 -12.71 -8.49 -1.23
N ILE A 368 -11.99 -7.40 -0.90
CA ILE A 368 -11.01 -7.39 0.19
C ILE A 368 -11.70 -7.68 1.53
N GLN A 369 -12.83 -7.02 1.82
CA GLN A 369 -13.59 -7.22 3.06
C GLN A 369 -14.13 -8.67 3.18
N GLU A 370 -14.61 -9.27 2.08
CA GLU A 370 -14.99 -10.70 2.05
C GLU A 370 -13.77 -11.60 2.31
N GLY A 371 -12.61 -11.27 1.75
CA GLY A 371 -11.35 -11.97 2.02
C GLY A 371 -10.93 -11.91 3.49
N LEU A 372 -11.15 -10.78 4.18
CA LEU A 372 -10.88 -10.65 5.61
C LEU A 372 -11.82 -11.54 6.46
N VAL A 373 -13.09 -11.64 6.08
CA VAL A 373 -14.02 -12.56 6.74
C VAL A 373 -13.58 -14.01 6.53
N ASN A 374 -13.11 -14.38 5.33
CA ASN A 374 -12.54 -15.70 5.06
C ASN A 374 -11.29 -15.94 5.92
N THR A 375 -10.39 -14.97 6.04
CA THR A 375 -9.21 -15.07 6.92
C THR A 375 -9.61 -15.41 8.36
N TYR A 376 -10.61 -14.72 8.90
CA TYR A 376 -11.10 -15.04 10.26
C TYR A 376 -11.66 -16.47 10.36
N LYS A 377 -12.44 -16.92 9.37
CA LYS A 377 -12.98 -18.30 9.33
C LYS A 377 -11.86 -19.36 9.29
N GLU A 378 -10.77 -19.06 8.63
CA GLU A 378 -9.67 -19.98 8.34
C GLU A 378 -8.60 -20.02 9.44
N SER A 379 -8.37 -18.89 10.13
CA SER A 379 -7.33 -18.75 11.15
C SER A 379 -7.83 -18.48 12.57
N GLY A 380 -9.12 -18.09 12.72
CA GLY A 380 -9.69 -17.65 14.00
C GLY A 380 -9.39 -16.20 14.36
N PHE A 381 -8.66 -15.44 13.51
CA PHE A 381 -8.31 -14.04 13.73
C PHE A 381 -8.41 -13.23 12.44
N PHE A 382 -8.77 -11.95 12.53
CA PHE A 382 -8.45 -11.00 11.48
C PHE A 382 -6.94 -10.75 11.44
N PRO A 383 -6.32 -10.56 10.25
CA PRO A 383 -4.91 -10.21 10.19
C PRO A 383 -4.72 -8.76 10.65
N GLU A 384 -3.58 -8.49 11.29
CA GLU A 384 -3.11 -7.11 11.52
C GLU A 384 -1.97 -6.77 10.55
N TRP A 385 -1.16 -7.76 10.22
CA TRP A 385 -0.22 -7.78 9.12
C TRP A 385 -0.26 -9.13 8.43
N ALA A 386 -0.41 -9.15 7.10
CA ALA A 386 -0.46 -10.37 6.31
C ALA A 386 0.54 -10.33 5.14
N SER A 387 1.34 -11.43 4.97
CA SER A 387 2.22 -11.64 3.82
C SER A 387 2.78 -13.07 3.79
N PRO A 388 2.17 -14.06 3.11
CA PRO A 388 0.76 -14.03 2.71
C PRO A 388 -0.21 -14.29 3.88
N GLY A 389 0.18 -15.04 4.91
CA GLY A 389 -0.56 -15.24 6.16
C GLY A 389 -0.09 -14.26 7.26
N HIS A 390 -0.47 -14.53 8.51
CA HIS A 390 -0.14 -13.65 9.64
C HIS A 390 1.35 -13.40 9.78
N ARG A 391 1.73 -12.15 10.00
CA ARG A 391 3.12 -11.72 10.28
C ARG A 391 3.19 -10.99 11.60
N GLY A 392 4.26 -11.28 12.36
CA GLY A 392 4.54 -10.66 13.64
C GLY A 392 5.16 -9.28 13.50
N CYS A 393 4.35 -8.28 13.16
CA CYS A 393 4.79 -6.93 12.88
C CYS A 393 3.78 -5.91 13.40
N MET A 394 4.24 -4.75 13.84
CA MET A 394 3.49 -3.59 14.31
C MET A 394 2.58 -3.84 15.53
N VAL A 395 1.75 -2.87 15.86
CA VAL A 395 0.85 -2.85 17.01
C VAL A 395 -0.57 -2.49 16.58
N GLY A 396 -1.52 -2.62 17.50
CA GLY A 396 -2.91 -2.28 17.24
C GLY A 396 -3.77 -3.49 16.88
N ASN A 397 -5.06 -3.23 16.73
CA ASN A 397 -6.06 -4.18 16.26
C ASN A 397 -6.87 -3.47 15.16
N ASN A 398 -6.12 -2.83 14.24
CA ASN A 398 -6.62 -1.86 13.27
C ASN A 398 -7.48 -2.51 12.16
N SER A 399 -7.56 -3.85 12.11
CA SER A 399 -8.61 -4.56 11.39
C SER A 399 -10.00 -4.04 11.77
N ALA A 400 -10.21 -3.61 13.02
CA ALA A 400 -11.46 -2.97 13.45
C ALA A 400 -11.76 -1.70 12.66
N SER A 401 -10.76 -0.83 12.47
CA SER A 401 -10.92 0.39 11.67
C SER A 401 -11.24 0.07 10.21
N VAL A 402 -10.47 -0.84 9.60
CA VAL A 402 -10.62 -1.23 8.19
C VAL A 402 -12.01 -1.79 7.90
N LEU A 403 -12.49 -2.69 8.75
CA LEU A 403 -13.79 -3.35 8.59
C LEU A 403 -14.97 -2.40 8.89
N VAL A 404 -14.85 -1.60 9.95
CA VAL A 404 -15.92 -0.70 10.38
C VAL A 404 -16.07 0.49 9.44
N ASP A 405 -14.97 1.11 9.00
CA ASP A 405 -15.02 2.21 8.04
C ASP A 405 -15.66 1.77 6.71
N ALA A 406 -15.30 0.58 6.21
CA ALA A 406 -15.91 0.00 5.02
C ALA A 406 -17.43 -0.18 5.19
N TYR A 407 -17.85 -0.80 6.30
CA TYR A 407 -19.27 -1.01 6.58
C TYR A 407 -20.06 0.30 6.68
N MET A 408 -19.54 1.28 7.44
CA MET A 408 -20.18 2.59 7.64
C MET A 408 -20.30 3.37 6.34
N LYS A 409 -19.37 3.18 5.42
CA LYS A 409 -19.35 3.78 4.07
C LYS A 409 -20.09 2.95 3.01
N GLY A 410 -20.84 1.93 3.42
CA GLY A 410 -21.72 1.16 2.53
C GLY A 410 -21.05 -0.03 1.85
N VAL A 411 -19.78 -0.30 2.08
CA VAL A 411 -19.08 -1.51 1.61
C VAL A 411 -19.36 -2.63 2.60
N LYS A 412 -20.43 -3.40 2.33
CA LYS A 412 -20.96 -4.42 3.27
C LYS A 412 -20.59 -5.82 2.82
N VAL A 413 -20.11 -6.62 3.76
CA VAL A 413 -19.87 -8.06 3.60
C VAL A 413 -21.18 -8.83 3.73
N ASP A 414 -21.21 -10.01 3.12
CA ASP A 414 -22.39 -10.86 3.18
C ASP A 414 -22.54 -11.52 4.57
N ASP A 415 -21.44 -11.88 5.23
CA ASP A 415 -21.42 -12.51 6.56
C ASP A 415 -21.05 -11.51 7.68
N LEU A 416 -21.92 -10.54 7.90
CA LEU A 416 -21.75 -9.52 8.93
C LEU A 416 -21.68 -10.09 10.36
N LYS A 417 -22.36 -11.23 10.60
CA LYS A 417 -22.34 -11.88 11.91
C LYS A 417 -20.93 -12.35 12.25
N THR A 418 -20.29 -13.07 11.35
CA THR A 418 -18.91 -13.56 11.53
C THR A 418 -17.93 -12.40 11.66
N LEU A 419 -18.10 -11.32 10.87
CA LEU A 419 -17.28 -10.11 10.99
C LEU A 419 -17.35 -9.55 12.42
N TYR A 420 -18.56 -9.34 12.95
CA TYR A 420 -18.72 -8.76 14.28
C TYR A 420 -18.19 -9.67 15.40
N GLU A 421 -18.45 -10.99 15.30
CA GLU A 421 -17.92 -11.99 16.24
C GLU A 421 -16.39 -11.98 16.26
N GLY A 422 -15.74 -11.87 15.09
CA GLY A 422 -14.27 -11.78 14.97
C GLY A 422 -13.70 -10.53 15.58
N LEU A 423 -14.35 -9.38 15.42
CA LEU A 423 -13.96 -8.14 16.08
C LEU A 423 -14.01 -8.30 17.61
N LEU A 424 -15.09 -8.82 18.15
CA LEU A 424 -15.24 -9.08 19.60
C LEU A 424 -14.20 -10.08 20.11
N TYR A 425 -13.91 -11.11 19.32
CA TYR A 425 -12.92 -12.13 19.69
C TYR A 425 -11.52 -11.51 19.84
N GLY A 426 -11.08 -10.67 18.91
CA GLY A 426 -9.81 -9.96 18.94
C GLY A 426 -9.61 -9.08 20.19
N THR A 427 -10.71 -8.54 20.79
CA THR A 427 -10.61 -7.65 21.97
C THR A 427 -10.19 -8.37 23.26
N LYS A 428 -10.15 -9.69 23.29
CA LYS A 428 -9.87 -10.51 24.48
C LYS A 428 -9.09 -11.79 24.17
N ASN A 429 -8.41 -11.80 23.04
CA ASN A 429 -7.53 -12.88 22.62
C ASN A 429 -6.33 -12.33 21.87
N VAL A 430 -5.25 -13.10 21.90
CA VAL A 430 -4.04 -12.90 21.11
C VAL A 430 -3.73 -14.21 20.38
N HIS A 431 -3.27 -14.12 19.14
CA HIS A 431 -2.91 -15.31 18.37
C HIS A 431 -1.76 -16.06 19.03
N PRO A 432 -1.83 -17.39 19.18
CA PRO A 432 -0.87 -18.16 19.98
C PRO A 432 0.57 -18.10 19.45
N GLU A 433 0.75 -17.92 18.15
CA GLU A 433 2.06 -17.91 17.49
C GLU A 433 2.48 -16.51 17.01
N VAL A 434 1.53 -15.59 16.81
CA VAL A 434 1.78 -14.26 16.25
C VAL A 434 1.21 -13.20 17.18
N SER A 435 1.99 -12.77 18.16
CA SER A 435 1.55 -11.91 19.26
C SER A 435 1.07 -10.50 18.84
N SER A 436 1.37 -10.05 17.64
CA SER A 436 0.84 -8.80 17.07
C SER A 436 -0.58 -8.95 16.52
N THR A 437 -1.11 -10.17 16.40
CA THR A 437 -2.47 -10.48 15.93
C THR A 437 -3.40 -10.67 17.13
N GLY A 438 -4.56 -10.04 17.11
CA GLY A 438 -5.39 -9.84 18.30
C GLY A 438 -4.85 -8.69 19.16
N ARG A 439 -5.02 -8.75 20.50
CA ARG A 439 -4.60 -7.67 21.42
C ARG A 439 -3.64 -8.15 22.48
N LEU A 440 -2.35 -8.04 22.23
CA LEU A 440 -1.32 -8.31 23.24
C LEU A 440 -1.50 -7.38 24.45
N GLY A 441 -1.60 -7.95 25.65
CA GLY A 441 -1.83 -7.20 26.90
C GLY A 441 -3.32 -6.86 27.15
N TYR A 442 -4.24 -7.54 26.46
CA TYR A 442 -5.69 -7.32 26.63
C TYR A 442 -6.16 -7.53 28.08
N GLU A 443 -5.53 -8.40 28.84
CA GLU A 443 -5.88 -8.65 30.25
C GLU A 443 -5.70 -7.40 31.09
N TYR A 444 -4.59 -6.68 30.89
CA TYR A 444 -4.31 -5.40 31.55
C TYR A 444 -5.20 -4.30 31.00
N TYR A 445 -5.27 -4.17 29.68
CA TYR A 445 -6.06 -3.13 29.02
C TYR A 445 -7.55 -3.21 29.42
N ASN A 446 -8.13 -4.41 29.42
CA ASN A 446 -9.53 -4.61 29.78
C ASN A 446 -9.83 -4.35 31.27
N LYS A 447 -8.82 -4.45 32.15
CA LYS A 447 -8.95 -4.23 33.59
C LYS A 447 -8.58 -2.81 34.01
N LEU A 448 -7.49 -2.27 33.49
CA LEU A 448 -6.90 -1.00 33.92
C LEU A 448 -7.24 0.17 32.99
N GLY A 449 -7.65 -0.11 31.77
CA GLY A 449 -7.83 0.88 30.71
C GLY A 449 -6.53 1.27 30.00
N TYR A 450 -5.44 0.55 30.22
CA TYR A 450 -4.17 0.72 29.51
C TYR A 450 -3.29 -0.53 29.66
N VAL A 451 -2.29 -0.66 28.77
CA VAL A 451 -1.23 -1.67 28.88
C VAL A 451 -0.09 -1.07 29.70
N PRO A 452 0.30 -1.69 30.84
CA PRO A 452 1.36 -1.14 31.68
C PRO A 452 2.76 -1.24 31.06
N CYS A 453 3.64 -0.29 31.41
CA CYS A 453 5.01 -0.25 30.91
C CYS A 453 5.99 -1.15 31.69
N ASP A 454 5.58 -1.73 32.81
CA ASP A 454 6.40 -2.56 33.71
C ASP A 454 6.02 -4.06 33.70
N VAL A 455 5.23 -4.51 32.71
CA VAL A 455 4.78 -5.91 32.57
C VAL A 455 5.44 -6.66 31.40
N LYS A 456 6.59 -6.20 30.93
CA LYS A 456 7.37 -6.76 29.79
C LYS A 456 6.59 -6.80 28.45
N ILE A 457 5.70 -5.85 28.25
CA ILE A 457 5.05 -5.60 26.97
C ILE A 457 5.59 -4.28 26.42
N HIS A 458 6.36 -4.37 25.34
CA HIS A 458 6.88 -3.20 24.65
C HIS A 458 5.79 -2.44 23.92
N GLU A 459 6.05 -1.18 23.58
CA GLU A 459 5.13 -0.34 22.80
C GLU A 459 3.77 -0.16 23.49
N ASN A 460 3.77 -0.21 24.81
CA ASN A 460 2.58 -0.26 25.66
C ASN A 460 1.67 0.97 25.52
N ALA A 461 2.24 2.15 25.39
CA ALA A 461 1.47 3.38 25.18
C ALA A 461 0.87 3.41 23.76
N ALA A 462 1.64 3.06 22.71
CA ALA A 462 1.13 2.93 21.35
C ALA A 462 -0.04 1.94 21.29
N ARG A 463 0.12 0.73 21.86
CA ARG A 463 -0.95 -0.28 21.94
C ARG A 463 -2.22 0.26 22.60
N THR A 464 -2.07 0.97 23.71
CA THR A 464 -3.21 1.55 24.43
C THR A 464 -3.98 2.56 23.59
N LEU A 465 -3.26 3.42 22.87
CA LEU A 465 -3.87 4.44 21.98
C LEU A 465 -4.60 3.81 20.81
N GLU A 466 -3.95 2.83 20.16
CA GLU A 466 -4.58 2.07 19.07
C GLU A 466 -5.85 1.34 19.55
N TYR A 467 -5.76 0.59 20.66
CA TYR A 467 -6.93 -0.14 21.19
C TYR A 467 -8.10 0.76 21.59
N ALA A 468 -7.83 1.98 22.09
CA ALA A 468 -8.87 2.94 22.39
C ALA A 468 -9.63 3.39 21.14
N TYR A 469 -8.92 3.64 20.05
CA TYR A 469 -9.52 3.95 18.75
C TYR A 469 -10.24 2.74 18.13
N ASP A 470 -9.63 1.55 18.21
CA ASP A 470 -10.24 0.31 17.73
C ASP A 470 -11.57 0.00 18.47
N ASP A 471 -11.61 0.25 19.78
CA ASP A 471 -12.82 0.11 20.58
C ASP A 471 -13.89 1.15 20.21
N TRP A 472 -13.49 2.36 19.82
CA TRP A 472 -14.43 3.33 19.26
C TRP A 472 -15.01 2.84 17.92
N CYS A 473 -14.20 2.24 17.05
CA CYS A 473 -14.69 1.63 15.82
C CYS A 473 -15.75 0.54 16.11
N ILE A 474 -15.46 -0.35 17.07
CA ILE A 474 -16.41 -1.39 17.50
C ILE A 474 -17.66 -0.77 18.11
N TYR A 475 -17.54 0.30 18.90
CA TYR A 475 -18.68 1.07 19.42
C TYR A 475 -19.59 1.56 18.29
N LYS A 476 -19.02 2.15 17.23
CA LYS A 476 -19.79 2.65 16.08
C LYS A 476 -20.58 1.52 15.41
N LEU A 477 -19.94 0.39 15.16
CA LEU A 477 -20.60 -0.77 14.55
C LEU A 477 -21.64 -1.38 15.49
N ALA A 478 -21.34 -1.50 16.79
CA ALA A 478 -22.27 -2.02 17.79
C ALA A 478 -23.55 -1.17 17.89
N LYS A 479 -23.40 0.16 17.82
CA LYS A 479 -24.53 1.11 17.80
C LYS A 479 -25.38 0.93 16.55
N GLU A 480 -24.76 0.86 15.38
CA GLU A 480 -25.44 0.63 14.09
C GLU A 480 -26.17 -0.71 14.06
N LEU A 481 -25.57 -1.76 14.58
CA LEU A 481 -26.17 -3.10 14.70
C LEU A 481 -27.18 -3.24 15.85
N LYS A 482 -27.44 -2.18 16.61
CA LYS A 482 -28.35 -2.16 17.76
C LYS A 482 -28.05 -3.26 18.77
N ARG A 483 -26.76 -3.43 19.08
CA ARG A 483 -26.29 -4.42 20.06
C ARG A 483 -26.80 -4.09 21.48
N PRO A 484 -26.70 -5.03 22.44
CA PRO A 484 -27.14 -4.76 23.82
C PRO A 484 -26.50 -3.51 24.40
N LYS A 485 -27.27 -2.67 25.09
CA LYS A 485 -26.82 -1.40 25.67
C LYS A 485 -25.55 -1.53 26.53
N LYS A 486 -25.39 -2.63 27.25
CA LYS A 486 -24.20 -2.92 28.07
C LYS A 486 -22.95 -3.05 27.21
N GLU A 487 -23.06 -3.66 26.03
CA GLU A 487 -21.94 -3.85 25.09
C GLU A 487 -21.56 -2.53 24.44
N ILE A 488 -22.55 -1.77 23.97
CA ILE A 488 -22.35 -0.42 23.40
C ILE A 488 -21.64 0.50 24.44
N LYS A 489 -22.14 0.49 25.69
CA LYS A 489 -21.56 1.29 26.79
C LYS A 489 -20.12 0.88 27.09
N LEU A 490 -19.81 -0.41 27.10
CA LEU A 490 -18.45 -0.92 27.33
C LEU A 490 -17.45 -0.36 26.33
N PHE A 491 -17.76 -0.39 25.04
CA PHE A 491 -16.85 0.10 24.00
C PHE A 491 -16.80 1.62 23.97
N ALA A 492 -17.89 2.32 24.30
CA ALA A 492 -17.87 3.78 24.48
C ALA A 492 -16.94 4.21 25.64
N GLU A 493 -16.98 3.49 26.77
CA GLU A 493 -16.06 3.75 27.91
C GLU A 493 -14.62 3.47 27.55
N ARG A 494 -14.33 2.35 26.84
CA ARG A 494 -12.98 1.98 26.41
C ARG A 494 -12.40 2.94 25.37
N ALA A 495 -13.22 3.52 24.52
CA ALA A 495 -12.83 4.55 23.58
C ALA A 495 -12.17 5.75 24.27
N MET A 496 -12.48 6.00 25.53
CA MET A 496 -11.91 7.09 26.32
C MET A 496 -10.61 6.73 27.05
N ASN A 497 -10.11 5.49 26.89
CA ASN A 497 -8.93 4.98 27.60
C ASN A 497 -7.62 5.74 27.27
N TYR A 498 -7.55 6.41 26.11
CA TYR A 498 -6.40 7.26 25.78
C TYR A 498 -6.10 8.31 26.86
N LYS A 499 -7.13 8.77 27.62
CA LYS A 499 -6.98 9.72 28.72
C LYS A 499 -6.09 9.22 29.86
N ASN A 500 -5.99 7.90 30.03
CA ASN A 500 -5.16 7.30 31.09
C ASN A 500 -3.66 7.56 30.86
N LEU A 501 -3.23 7.77 29.63
CA LEU A 501 -1.83 7.99 29.27
C LEU A 501 -1.45 9.47 29.15
N PHE A 502 -2.42 10.38 29.19
CA PHE A 502 -2.13 11.80 29.05
C PHE A 502 -1.56 12.39 30.33
N ASP A 503 -0.32 12.89 30.25
CA ASP A 503 0.36 13.56 31.38
C ASP A 503 0.04 15.05 31.35
N LEU A 504 -0.70 15.51 32.36
CA LEU A 504 -1.12 16.92 32.51
C LEU A 504 0.06 17.88 32.69
N GLU A 505 1.20 17.43 33.19
CA GLU A 505 2.40 18.25 33.40
C GLU A 505 3.11 18.52 32.07
N THR A 506 3.34 17.48 31.27
CA THR A 506 4.07 17.59 30.01
C THR A 506 3.18 17.90 28.80
N LYS A 507 1.86 17.69 28.93
CA LYS A 507 0.86 17.76 27.85
C LYS A 507 1.09 16.74 26.73
N LEU A 508 1.74 15.63 27.04
CA LEU A 508 2.11 14.57 26.10
C LEU A 508 1.63 13.21 26.63
N MET A 509 1.50 12.24 25.71
CA MET A 509 1.25 10.85 26.09
C MET A 509 2.50 10.21 26.67
N ARG A 510 2.32 9.39 27.71
CA ARG A 510 3.39 8.78 28.48
C ARG A 510 3.03 7.38 28.95
N GLY A 511 4.01 6.47 28.97
CA GLY A 511 3.82 5.13 29.51
C GLY A 511 3.46 5.17 31.00
N LYS A 512 2.66 4.21 31.47
CA LYS A 512 2.13 4.13 32.83
C LYS A 512 2.36 2.74 33.41
N LYS A 513 2.77 2.66 34.65
CA LYS A 513 3.00 1.40 35.37
C LYS A 513 1.68 0.77 35.83
N GLU A 514 1.70 -0.52 36.19
CA GLU A 514 0.52 -1.22 36.68
C GLU A 514 -0.08 -0.58 37.95
N ASN A 515 0.74 0.05 38.81
CA ASN A 515 0.31 0.76 39.99
C ASN A 515 -0.32 2.16 39.71
N GLY A 516 -0.38 2.58 38.47
CA GLY A 516 -0.95 3.87 38.04
C GLY A 516 0.01 5.04 38.00
N GLU A 517 1.28 4.87 38.35
CA GLU A 517 2.31 5.91 38.21
C GLU A 517 2.82 6.01 36.77
N PHE A 518 3.08 7.24 36.32
CA PHE A 518 3.76 7.45 35.06
C PHE A 518 5.21 6.93 35.08
N MET A 519 5.66 6.42 33.93
CA MET A 519 7.03 5.93 33.73
C MET A 519 8.06 7.05 34.04
N LYS A 520 9.10 6.68 34.80
CA LYS A 520 10.24 7.57 35.09
C LYS A 520 11.54 6.78 34.94
N PRO A 521 12.64 7.39 34.38
CA PRO A 521 12.71 8.74 33.81
C PRO A 521 11.87 8.86 32.54
N PHE A 522 11.53 10.08 32.12
CA PHE A 522 10.77 10.33 30.89
C PHE A 522 11.52 11.33 30.00
N SER A 523 11.73 10.94 28.77
CA SER A 523 12.18 11.80 27.66
C SER A 523 11.13 11.81 26.58
N PRO A 524 10.54 12.96 26.22
CA PRO A 524 9.57 13.03 25.13
C PRO A 524 10.19 12.76 23.75
N LEU A 525 11.52 12.77 23.66
CA LEU A 525 12.32 12.55 22.44
C LEU A 525 12.82 11.10 22.31
N LYS A 526 12.52 10.22 23.30
CA LYS A 526 12.93 8.82 23.26
C LYS A 526 12.09 8.05 22.26
N TRP A 527 12.75 7.50 21.26
CA TRP A 527 12.14 6.63 20.26
C TRP A 527 12.04 5.19 20.73
N GLY A 528 10.92 4.55 20.44
CA GLY A 528 10.66 3.18 20.88
C GLY A 528 10.17 3.08 22.33
N ASP A 529 10.43 1.96 23.01
CA ASP A 529 10.04 1.64 24.39
C ASP A 529 8.51 1.64 24.57
N ALA A 530 7.92 2.78 24.95
CA ALA A 530 6.48 2.96 25.06
C ALA A 530 5.76 3.14 23.71
N PHE A 531 6.48 3.47 22.65
CA PHE A 531 5.96 3.82 21.33
C PHE A 531 6.57 2.96 20.22
N THR A 532 5.86 2.80 19.12
CA THR A 532 6.31 2.06 17.94
C THR A 532 6.91 3.04 16.95
N GLU A 533 8.21 2.87 16.61
CA GLU A 533 8.89 3.66 15.57
C GLU A 533 8.61 5.16 15.67
N GLY A 534 8.64 5.67 16.90
CA GLY A 534 8.33 7.06 17.18
C GLY A 534 8.56 7.42 18.64
N ASN A 535 8.19 8.63 18.99
CA ASN A 535 8.32 9.19 20.33
C ASN A 535 7.00 9.82 20.82
N SER A 536 7.03 10.45 21.98
CA SER A 536 5.83 11.09 22.55
C SER A 536 5.29 12.25 21.72
N TRP A 537 6.15 13.00 21.00
CA TRP A 537 5.73 14.06 20.08
C TRP A 537 4.95 13.54 18.87
N HIS A 538 5.17 12.26 18.47
CA HIS A 538 4.44 11.64 17.36
C HIS A 538 3.11 11.05 17.81
N TYR A 539 3.12 10.33 18.94
CA TYR A 539 1.95 9.54 19.40
C TYR A 539 0.91 10.32 20.20
N THR A 540 1.24 11.50 20.72
CA THR A 540 0.26 12.32 21.45
C THR A 540 -0.98 12.64 20.61
N TRP A 541 -0.84 12.64 19.29
CA TRP A 541 -1.91 12.95 18.34
C TRP A 541 -2.73 11.74 17.92
N SER A 542 -2.38 10.53 18.33
CA SER A 542 -3.10 9.28 17.99
C SER A 542 -4.42 9.14 18.76
N VAL A 543 -5.25 10.17 18.70
CA VAL A 543 -6.61 10.25 19.25
C VAL A 543 -7.55 10.68 18.11
N PHE A 544 -7.65 9.85 17.09
CA PHE A 544 -8.35 10.13 15.84
C PHE A 544 -9.84 10.41 16.07
N HIS A 545 -10.46 9.68 16.98
CA HIS A 545 -11.90 9.68 17.24
C HIS A 545 -12.35 10.79 18.22
N ASP A 546 -11.44 11.40 18.98
CA ASP A 546 -11.80 12.41 19.98
C ASP A 546 -10.80 13.58 20.10
N PRO A 547 -10.51 14.30 19.01
CA PRO A 547 -9.60 15.45 19.06
C PRO A 547 -10.06 16.56 20.04
N GLN A 548 -11.38 16.80 20.16
CA GLN A 548 -11.88 17.78 21.14
C GLN A 548 -11.58 17.36 22.57
N GLY A 549 -11.70 16.06 22.90
CA GLY A 549 -11.30 15.52 24.19
C GLY A 549 -9.81 15.74 24.50
N LEU A 550 -8.94 15.64 23.48
CA LEU A 550 -7.52 15.93 23.61
C LEU A 550 -7.27 17.46 23.77
N ILE A 551 -7.99 18.30 23.04
CA ILE A 551 -7.97 19.76 23.18
C ILE A 551 -8.34 20.18 24.63
N ASP A 552 -9.39 19.58 25.18
CA ASP A 552 -9.83 19.85 26.55
C ASP A 552 -8.77 19.44 27.58
N LEU A 553 -8.13 18.27 27.41
CA LEU A 553 -7.02 17.80 28.27
C LEU A 553 -5.81 18.73 28.22
N MET A 554 -5.50 19.33 27.08
CA MET A 554 -4.39 20.27 26.92
C MET A 554 -4.69 21.65 27.49
N GLY A 555 -5.96 21.98 27.78
CA GLY A 555 -6.38 23.25 28.35
C GLY A 555 -6.97 24.22 27.32
N GLY A 556 -7.52 23.71 26.23
CA GLY A 556 -8.28 24.45 25.21
C GLY A 556 -7.48 24.73 23.93
N ASP A 557 -8.18 25.35 22.95
CA ASP A 557 -7.70 25.58 21.58
C ASP A 557 -6.29 26.22 21.52
N LYS A 558 -6.03 27.26 22.32
CA LYS A 558 -4.74 27.96 22.30
C LYS A 558 -3.58 27.09 22.76
N ALA A 559 -3.77 26.31 23.84
CA ALA A 559 -2.75 25.42 24.36
C ALA A 559 -2.49 24.27 23.37
N PHE A 560 -3.53 23.73 22.78
CA PHE A 560 -3.46 22.68 21.79
C PHE A 560 -2.69 23.15 20.52
N VAL A 561 -3.04 24.32 19.98
CA VAL A 561 -2.34 24.90 18.83
C VAL A 561 -0.87 25.16 19.15
N SER A 562 -0.55 25.67 20.36
CA SER A 562 0.83 25.88 20.78
C SER A 562 1.64 24.56 20.79
N MET A 563 1.00 23.46 21.20
CA MET A 563 1.64 22.13 21.16
C MET A 563 1.82 21.63 19.72
N LEU A 564 0.84 21.82 18.82
CA LEU A 564 0.99 21.51 17.41
C LEU A 564 2.13 22.31 16.76
N ASP A 565 2.19 23.62 17.01
CA ASP A 565 3.27 24.49 16.51
C ASP A 565 4.64 24.06 17.04
N SER A 566 4.69 23.53 18.27
CA SER A 566 5.92 23.04 18.89
C SER A 566 6.51 21.83 18.15
N VAL A 567 5.68 20.97 17.55
CA VAL A 567 6.17 19.83 16.75
C VAL A 567 7.08 20.28 15.62
N PHE A 568 6.78 21.40 14.97
CA PHE A 568 7.56 21.95 13.86
C PHE A 568 8.74 22.80 14.32
N SER A 569 8.72 23.33 15.56
CA SER A 569 9.73 24.23 16.09
C SER A 569 10.75 23.56 17.01
N VAL A 570 10.40 22.43 17.64
CA VAL A 570 11.37 21.61 18.40
C VAL A 570 12.38 21.05 17.41
N PRO A 571 13.69 21.27 17.60
CA PRO A 571 14.71 20.73 16.69
C PRO A 571 14.56 19.23 16.50
N PRO A 572 14.95 18.65 15.35
CA PRO A 572 14.85 17.22 15.07
C PRO A 572 15.93 16.43 15.82
N VAL A 573 16.04 16.67 17.13
CA VAL A 573 16.86 15.90 18.07
C VAL A 573 16.11 14.68 18.56
N PHE A 574 16.83 13.66 18.94
CA PHE A 574 16.25 12.37 19.31
C PHE A 574 17.05 11.68 20.42
N ASP A 575 16.41 10.73 21.09
CA ASP A 575 17.01 9.77 21.99
C ASP A 575 16.76 8.36 21.43
N ASP A 576 17.81 7.72 20.92
CA ASP A 576 17.78 6.37 20.32
C ASP A 576 18.21 5.26 21.29
N SER A 577 18.30 5.58 22.58
CA SER A 577 18.82 4.67 23.63
C SER A 577 18.08 3.34 23.73
N TYR A 578 16.82 3.28 23.31
CA TYR A 578 16.05 2.02 23.30
C TYR A 578 16.52 1.06 22.21
N TYR A 579 16.71 1.57 20.98
CA TYR A 579 17.18 0.75 19.86
C TYR A 579 18.69 0.47 19.93
N GLY A 580 19.46 1.38 20.53
CA GLY A 580 20.92 1.30 20.58
C GLY A 580 21.62 1.66 19.27
N PHE A 581 20.88 2.10 18.29
CA PHE A 581 21.35 2.65 17.00
C PHE A 581 20.27 3.55 16.40
N VAL A 582 20.68 4.40 15.45
CA VAL A 582 19.77 5.31 14.76
C VAL A 582 19.01 4.53 13.67
N ILE A 583 17.72 4.29 13.87
CA ILE A 583 16.86 3.66 12.87
C ILE A 583 16.61 4.60 11.69
N HIS A 584 16.13 4.08 10.56
CA HIS A 584 16.00 4.88 9.33
C HIS A 584 14.98 6.01 9.47
N GLU A 585 13.88 5.83 10.19
CA GLU A 585 12.84 6.86 10.40
C GLU A 585 13.39 8.09 11.15
N ILE A 586 14.33 7.88 12.08
CA ILE A 586 15.03 8.97 12.77
C ILE A 586 15.90 9.77 11.78
N ARG A 587 16.60 9.07 10.88
CA ARG A 587 17.43 9.71 9.85
C ARG A 587 16.60 10.56 8.91
N GLU A 588 15.47 10.01 8.46
CA GLU A 588 14.53 10.65 7.56
C GLU A 588 13.93 11.92 8.19
N MET A 589 13.46 11.84 9.44
CA MET A 589 12.99 13.02 10.19
C MET A 589 14.09 14.10 10.25
N THR A 590 15.32 13.69 10.56
CA THR A 590 16.45 14.62 10.71
C THR A 590 16.80 15.29 9.37
N VAL A 591 16.84 14.53 8.28
CA VAL A 591 17.16 15.05 6.92
C VAL A 591 16.05 15.98 6.44
N MET A 592 14.78 15.64 6.66
CA MET A 592 13.64 16.47 6.26
C MET A 592 13.60 17.80 7.02
N ASN A 593 14.14 17.84 8.23
CA ASN A 593 14.33 19.06 9.02
C ASN A 593 13.05 19.91 9.11
N MET A 594 11.95 19.28 9.56
CA MET A 594 10.69 19.95 9.90
C MET A 594 10.35 19.73 11.39
N GLY A 595 11.29 20.02 12.28
CA GLY A 595 11.16 19.76 13.70
C GLY A 595 11.06 18.27 14.00
N ASN A 596 10.15 17.88 14.90
CA ASN A 596 9.80 16.50 15.18
C ASN A 596 8.61 16.00 14.32
N TYR A 597 8.25 16.65 13.23
CA TYR A 597 7.25 16.17 12.29
C TYR A 597 7.85 15.09 11.38
N ALA A 598 7.83 13.85 11.83
CA ALA A 598 8.38 12.69 11.13
C ALA A 598 7.40 12.13 10.09
N HIS A 599 7.15 12.87 9.02
CA HIS A 599 6.15 12.50 7.98
C HIS A 599 6.43 11.14 7.33
N GLY A 600 7.68 10.72 7.28
CA GLY A 600 8.10 9.44 6.72
C GLY A 600 7.55 8.22 7.46
N ASN A 601 6.92 8.40 8.64
CA ASN A 601 6.23 7.33 9.35
C ASN A 601 4.79 7.71 9.71
N GLN A 602 3.87 6.74 9.75
CA GLN A 602 2.42 6.95 9.75
C GLN A 602 1.84 7.59 11.01
N PRO A 603 2.36 7.39 12.23
CA PRO A 603 1.74 7.90 13.46
C PRO A 603 1.41 9.38 13.46
N ILE A 604 2.17 10.21 12.73
CA ILE A 604 2.00 11.66 12.74
C ILE A 604 1.34 12.22 11.47
N GLN A 605 1.12 11.42 10.44
CA GLN A 605 0.67 11.89 9.12
C GLN A 605 -0.65 12.68 9.14
N HIS A 606 -1.55 12.42 10.09
CA HIS A 606 -2.84 13.11 10.25
C HIS A 606 -2.74 14.40 11.07
N MET A 607 -1.65 14.60 11.82
CA MET A 607 -1.54 15.66 12.83
C MET A 607 -1.83 17.07 12.30
N ILE A 608 -1.36 17.39 11.10
CA ILE A 608 -1.55 18.71 10.50
C ILE A 608 -3.04 19.06 10.37
N TYR A 609 -3.88 18.09 10.09
CA TYR A 609 -5.32 18.30 9.95
C TYR A 609 -6.01 18.67 11.29
N LEU A 610 -5.35 18.41 12.43
CA LEU A 610 -5.90 18.71 13.75
C LEU A 610 -6.04 20.21 14.03
N TYR A 611 -5.35 21.07 13.30
CA TYR A 611 -5.60 22.54 13.37
C TYR A 611 -7.05 22.91 13.03
N ASN A 612 -7.76 22.11 12.22
CA ASN A 612 -9.17 22.32 11.89
C ASN A 612 -10.08 22.19 13.11
N TYR A 613 -9.74 21.32 14.05
CA TYR A 613 -10.50 21.12 15.30
C TYR A 613 -10.29 22.27 16.29
N ALA A 614 -9.11 22.89 16.25
CA ALA A 614 -8.75 24.01 17.12
C ALA A 614 -8.98 25.39 16.46
N LYS A 615 -9.88 25.48 15.48
CA LYS A 615 -10.34 26.71 14.82
C LYS A 615 -9.23 27.52 14.12
N GLN A 616 -8.19 26.84 13.64
CA GLN A 616 -7.11 27.45 12.85
C GLN A 616 -6.84 26.70 11.54
N PRO A 617 -7.85 26.51 10.67
CA PRO A 617 -7.72 25.72 9.44
C PRO A 617 -6.64 26.23 8.47
N TRP A 618 -6.35 27.54 8.48
CA TRP A 618 -5.31 28.13 7.62
C TRP A 618 -3.90 27.60 7.94
N LYS A 619 -3.61 27.22 9.18
CA LYS A 619 -2.34 26.60 9.54
C LYS A 619 -2.21 25.20 8.93
N ALA A 620 -3.30 24.42 8.90
CA ALA A 620 -3.31 23.16 8.20
C ALA A 620 -3.00 23.35 6.69
N GLN A 621 -3.68 24.32 6.04
CA GLN A 621 -3.50 24.61 4.62
C GLN A 621 -2.03 24.95 4.29
N TYR A 622 -1.39 25.75 5.15
CA TYR A 622 0.02 26.10 5.02
C TYR A 622 0.94 24.87 5.13
N TRP A 623 0.84 24.13 6.23
CA TRP A 623 1.75 23.00 6.48
C TRP A 623 1.58 21.85 5.48
N LEU A 624 0.34 21.56 5.08
CA LEU A 624 0.09 20.53 4.05
C LEU A 624 0.79 20.87 2.73
N ARG A 625 0.75 22.14 2.31
CA ARG A 625 1.46 22.57 1.10
C ARG A 625 2.97 22.47 1.27
N GLN A 626 3.52 22.81 2.46
CA GLN A 626 4.96 22.66 2.73
C GLN A 626 5.39 21.18 2.65
N VAL A 627 4.62 20.27 3.24
CA VAL A 627 4.92 18.83 3.19
C VAL A 627 4.89 18.31 1.76
N MET A 628 3.82 18.59 0.99
CA MET A 628 3.72 18.13 -0.41
C MET A 628 4.89 18.64 -1.27
N ASN A 629 5.29 19.88 -1.10
CA ASN A 629 6.37 20.48 -1.90
C ASN A 629 7.76 20.01 -1.49
N LYS A 630 7.97 19.72 -0.20
CA LYS A 630 9.29 19.40 0.35
C LYS A 630 9.59 17.90 0.36
N MET A 631 8.57 17.08 0.60
CA MET A 631 8.75 15.67 0.97
C MET A 631 8.37 14.69 -0.14
N TYR A 632 7.91 15.19 -1.29
CA TYR A 632 7.52 14.36 -2.42
C TYR A 632 8.08 14.90 -3.73
N THR A 633 8.81 14.08 -4.46
CA THR A 633 9.38 14.41 -5.77
C THR A 633 9.23 13.24 -6.74
N PRO A 634 9.06 13.48 -8.07
CA PRO A 634 8.89 12.40 -9.04
C PRO A 634 10.24 11.76 -9.45
N THR A 635 11.14 11.57 -8.49
CA THR A 635 12.49 11.03 -8.64
C THR A 635 12.67 9.72 -7.87
N PRO A 636 13.70 8.91 -8.16
CA PRO A 636 13.93 7.63 -7.47
C PRO A 636 14.10 7.74 -5.95
N ASP A 637 14.46 8.91 -5.43
CA ASP A 637 14.55 9.24 -4.01
C ASP A 637 13.33 10.05 -3.51
N GLY A 638 12.18 9.89 -4.14
CA GLY A 638 11.07 10.83 -4.08
C GLY A 638 10.11 10.71 -2.90
N TYR A 639 10.32 9.81 -1.95
CA TYR A 639 9.60 9.74 -0.68
C TYR A 639 10.49 10.12 0.50
N CYS A 640 9.88 10.57 1.59
CA CYS A 640 10.58 10.98 2.81
C CYS A 640 10.67 9.88 3.87
N GLY A 641 10.39 8.65 3.54
CA GLY A 641 10.34 7.45 4.36
C GLY A 641 9.68 6.32 3.58
N ASP A 642 9.27 5.25 4.24
CA ASP A 642 8.66 4.10 3.60
C ASP A 642 7.32 4.46 2.93
N GLU A 643 7.07 3.87 1.78
CA GLU A 643 5.82 4.06 1.04
C GLU A 643 4.65 3.29 1.69
N ASP A 644 4.94 2.13 2.27
CA ASP A 644 4.06 1.30 3.09
C ASP A 644 2.73 0.94 2.44
N ASN A 645 2.84 0.12 1.39
CA ASN A 645 1.70 -0.54 0.74
C ASN A 645 0.58 0.41 0.29
N GLY A 646 0.95 1.60 -0.16
CA GLY A 646 0.03 2.61 -0.65
C GLY A 646 -0.36 3.67 0.37
N GLN A 647 -0.02 3.55 1.66
CA GLN A 647 -0.45 4.50 2.69
C GLN A 647 0.15 5.90 2.48
N THR A 648 1.48 6.01 2.35
CA THR A 648 2.15 7.30 2.15
C THR A 648 1.78 7.93 0.81
N SER A 649 1.53 7.11 -0.20
CA SER A 649 1.00 7.54 -1.50
C SER A 649 -0.44 8.03 -1.42
N ALA A 650 -1.34 7.30 -0.74
CA ALA A 650 -2.73 7.70 -0.55
C ALA A 650 -2.86 9.00 0.27
N TRP A 651 -1.94 9.24 1.22
CA TRP A 651 -1.86 10.52 1.92
C TRP A 651 -1.64 11.69 0.94
N TYR A 652 -0.69 11.53 -0.01
CA TYR A 652 -0.46 12.57 -1.03
C TYR A 652 -1.68 12.75 -1.93
N VAL A 653 -2.32 11.66 -2.36
CA VAL A 653 -3.53 11.71 -3.21
C VAL A 653 -4.65 12.50 -2.52
N PHE A 654 -5.02 12.14 -1.30
CA PHE A 654 -6.05 12.86 -0.55
C PHE A 654 -5.69 14.32 -0.30
N THR A 655 -4.45 14.57 0.13
CA THR A 655 -4.00 15.93 0.43
C THR A 655 -3.99 16.82 -0.84
N ALA A 656 -3.60 16.26 -1.99
CA ALA A 656 -3.64 16.95 -3.26
C ALA A 656 -5.08 17.25 -3.75
N LEU A 657 -6.05 16.41 -3.36
CA LEU A 657 -7.48 16.66 -3.59
C LEU A 657 -8.05 17.73 -2.64
N GLY A 658 -7.40 17.99 -1.51
CA GLY A 658 -7.76 19.03 -0.56
C GLY A 658 -8.60 18.54 0.64
N PHE A 659 -8.62 17.26 0.96
CA PHE A 659 -9.25 16.70 2.16
C PHE A 659 -8.59 15.39 2.59
N TYR A 660 -8.86 14.92 3.82
CA TYR A 660 -8.22 13.74 4.40
C TYR A 660 -9.12 13.05 5.44
N PRO A 661 -9.17 11.71 5.48
CA PRO A 661 -9.96 10.97 6.44
C PRO A 661 -9.24 10.84 7.80
N VAL A 662 -9.23 11.89 8.62
CA VAL A 662 -8.55 11.90 9.92
C VAL A 662 -9.03 10.77 10.84
N CYS A 663 -10.32 10.48 10.82
CA CYS A 663 -10.96 9.47 11.66
C CYS A 663 -11.77 8.49 10.80
N PRO A 664 -11.17 7.44 10.24
CA PRO A 664 -11.94 6.39 9.56
C PRO A 664 -13.03 5.83 10.48
N GLY A 665 -14.23 5.62 9.94
CA GLY A 665 -15.43 5.26 10.71
C GLY A 665 -16.31 6.43 11.13
N SER A 666 -15.83 7.69 11.03
CA SER A 666 -16.64 8.88 11.32
C SER A 666 -17.55 9.33 10.17
N ASN A 667 -17.32 8.80 8.97
CA ASN A 667 -17.96 9.23 7.73
C ASN A 667 -17.63 10.66 7.31
N GLU A 668 -16.53 11.22 7.77
CA GLU A 668 -16.08 12.57 7.43
C GLU A 668 -14.68 12.59 6.82
N TYR A 669 -14.42 13.62 6.03
CA TYR A 669 -13.13 13.97 5.46
C TYR A 669 -12.80 15.41 5.84
N VAL A 670 -11.71 15.61 6.55
CA VAL A 670 -11.29 16.94 7.05
C VAL A 670 -10.67 17.75 5.92
N VAL A 671 -11.05 19.01 5.80
CA VAL A 671 -10.61 19.92 4.74
C VAL A 671 -9.15 20.31 4.92
N GLY A 672 -8.39 20.20 3.83
CA GLY A 672 -7.05 20.79 3.66
C GLY A 672 -7.08 21.95 2.66
N ALA A 673 -6.17 21.92 1.68
CA ALA A 673 -6.20 22.82 0.53
C ALA A 673 -5.78 22.08 -0.74
N PRO A 674 -6.52 22.21 -1.85
CA PRO A 674 -6.22 21.48 -3.07
C PRO A 674 -4.86 21.89 -3.66
N LEU A 675 -4.18 20.94 -4.30
CA LEU A 675 -2.93 21.20 -5.04
C LEU A 675 -3.20 21.61 -6.49
N PHE A 676 -4.27 21.12 -7.07
CA PHE A 676 -4.65 21.34 -8.47
C PHE A 676 -5.72 22.41 -8.62
N LYS A 677 -5.85 22.98 -9.81
CA LYS A 677 -6.93 23.96 -10.12
C LYS A 677 -8.28 23.31 -10.26
N LYS A 678 -8.30 22.03 -10.64
CA LYS A 678 -9.49 21.21 -10.68
C LYS A 678 -9.15 19.74 -10.43
N ALA A 679 -10.03 19.05 -9.73
CA ALA A 679 -10.01 17.59 -9.61
C ALA A 679 -11.44 17.05 -9.80
N THR A 680 -11.53 15.84 -10.35
CA THR A 680 -12.81 15.12 -10.50
C THR A 680 -12.62 13.69 -10.05
N ILE A 681 -13.47 13.22 -9.13
CA ILE A 681 -13.52 11.82 -8.72
C ILE A 681 -14.77 11.22 -9.35
N HIS A 682 -14.58 10.26 -10.26
CA HIS A 682 -15.65 9.50 -10.89
C HIS A 682 -16.05 8.33 -10.00
N LEU A 683 -17.15 8.47 -9.29
CA LEU A 683 -17.65 7.45 -8.35
C LEU A 683 -18.22 6.24 -9.11
N GLU A 684 -18.13 5.05 -8.51
CA GLU A 684 -18.68 3.82 -9.12
C GLU A 684 -20.21 3.84 -9.25
N ASN A 685 -20.90 4.70 -8.51
CA ASN A 685 -22.34 4.92 -8.64
C ASN A 685 -22.74 5.84 -9.83
N GLY A 686 -21.77 6.25 -10.66
CA GLY A 686 -21.97 7.08 -11.85
C GLY A 686 -22.09 8.58 -11.58
N LYS A 687 -21.85 9.03 -10.33
CA LYS A 687 -21.81 10.45 -9.97
C LYS A 687 -20.37 10.95 -9.89
N ASP A 688 -20.19 12.26 -9.95
CA ASP A 688 -18.89 12.91 -9.86
C ASP A 688 -18.78 13.76 -8.59
N VAL A 689 -17.60 13.78 -8.01
CA VAL A 689 -17.16 14.82 -7.06
C VAL A 689 -16.19 15.72 -7.80
N THR A 690 -16.57 16.98 -7.99
CA THR A 690 -15.75 17.98 -8.68
C THR A 690 -15.25 19.02 -7.68
N ILE A 691 -13.96 19.27 -7.67
CA ILE A 691 -13.28 20.27 -6.83
C ILE A 691 -12.67 21.30 -7.77
N GLU A 692 -13.13 22.55 -7.67
CA GLU A 692 -12.69 23.66 -8.51
C GLU A 692 -11.99 24.72 -7.66
N ALA A 693 -10.71 24.99 -7.92
CA ALA A 693 -9.91 26.01 -7.29
C ALA A 693 -9.07 26.79 -8.32
N PRO A 694 -9.70 27.53 -9.26
CA PRO A 694 -9.04 28.08 -10.44
C PRO A 694 -7.93 29.07 -10.12
N LEU A 695 -7.96 29.73 -8.96
CA LEU A 695 -6.94 30.67 -8.50
C LEU A 695 -5.81 30.02 -7.70
N ASN A 696 -5.85 28.70 -7.51
CA ASN A 696 -4.79 27.97 -6.79
C ASN A 696 -3.43 28.14 -7.47
N SER A 697 -2.41 28.46 -6.68
CA SER A 697 -1.01 28.62 -7.10
C SER A 697 -0.07 28.34 -5.93
N GLU A 698 1.22 28.48 -6.12
CA GLU A 698 2.21 28.38 -5.03
C GLU A 698 1.99 29.46 -3.96
N GLU A 699 1.54 30.65 -4.35
CA GLU A 699 1.26 31.81 -3.48
C GLU A 699 -0.16 31.74 -2.91
N ASN A 700 -1.15 31.43 -3.76
CA ASN A 700 -2.57 31.35 -3.36
C ASN A 700 -2.89 29.97 -2.79
N LEU A 701 -2.43 29.69 -1.59
CA LEU A 701 -2.55 28.38 -0.94
C LEU A 701 -3.63 28.32 0.15
N TYR A 702 -4.20 29.48 0.54
CA TYR A 702 -5.22 29.55 1.59
C TYR A 702 -6.63 29.58 0.99
N ILE A 703 -7.57 28.93 1.65
CA ILE A 703 -9.00 29.00 1.32
C ILE A 703 -9.56 30.32 1.83
N LYS A 704 -10.00 31.20 0.92
CA LYS A 704 -10.71 32.41 1.24
C LYS A 704 -12.20 32.15 1.48
N GLU A 705 -12.84 31.47 0.52
CA GLU A 705 -14.25 31.06 0.57
C GLU A 705 -14.43 29.69 -0.07
N MET A 706 -15.47 28.96 0.36
CA MET A 706 -15.83 27.67 -0.21
C MET A 706 -17.35 27.57 -0.38
N LYS A 707 -17.78 26.89 -1.45
CA LYS A 707 -19.17 26.53 -1.71
C LYS A 707 -19.29 25.04 -1.97
N LEU A 708 -20.32 24.43 -1.41
CA LEU A 708 -20.72 23.05 -1.69
C LEU A 708 -22.07 23.09 -2.41
N ASN A 709 -22.12 22.58 -3.65
CA ASN A 709 -23.32 22.58 -4.48
C ASN A 709 -23.97 23.97 -4.62
N GLY A 710 -23.12 25.01 -4.80
CA GLY A 710 -23.53 26.40 -4.98
C GLY A 710 -23.88 27.17 -3.69
N LYS A 711 -23.94 26.51 -2.54
CA LYS A 711 -24.21 27.15 -1.23
C LYS A 711 -22.89 27.45 -0.51
N SER A 712 -22.85 28.57 0.22
CA SER A 712 -21.71 28.89 1.10
C SER A 712 -21.48 27.76 2.08
N TYR A 713 -20.21 27.37 2.27
CA TYR A 713 -19.82 26.24 3.09
C TYR A 713 -18.63 26.60 3.96
N THR A 714 -18.85 26.69 5.27
CA THR A 714 -17.85 27.10 6.25
C THR A 714 -17.20 25.92 6.97
N HIS A 715 -17.84 24.74 6.98
CA HIS A 715 -17.35 23.57 7.68
C HIS A 715 -15.95 23.15 7.22
N ASN A 716 -15.18 22.63 8.16
CA ASN A 716 -13.83 22.12 7.92
C ASN A 716 -13.83 20.61 7.61
N TYR A 717 -14.95 20.06 7.14
CA TYR A 717 -15.10 18.68 6.75
C TYR A 717 -16.14 18.52 5.63
N PHE A 718 -16.08 17.40 4.91
CA PHE A 718 -17.14 16.91 4.02
C PHE A 718 -17.66 15.60 4.57
N SER A 719 -18.98 15.37 4.52
CA SER A 719 -19.52 14.05 4.83
C SER A 719 -19.33 13.08 3.65
N HIS A 720 -19.14 11.79 3.94
CA HIS A 720 -19.10 10.75 2.89
C HIS A 720 -20.39 10.74 2.07
N GLU A 721 -21.54 10.95 2.72
CA GLU A 721 -22.84 11.04 2.05
C GLU A 721 -22.92 12.17 1.04
N ASP A 722 -22.44 13.36 1.38
CA ASP A 722 -22.39 14.51 0.45
C ASP A 722 -21.57 14.17 -0.78
N LEU A 723 -20.40 13.56 -0.59
CA LEU A 723 -19.54 13.16 -1.71
C LEU A 723 -20.20 12.08 -2.56
N MET A 724 -20.77 11.03 -1.96
CA MET A 724 -21.40 9.92 -2.68
C MET A 724 -22.69 10.32 -3.40
N ASN A 725 -23.33 11.42 -3.01
CA ASN A 725 -24.47 12.01 -3.72
C ASN A 725 -24.08 12.82 -4.96
N GLY A 726 -22.78 12.97 -5.21
CA GLY A 726 -22.21 13.88 -6.21
C GLY A 726 -22.08 15.27 -5.64
N ALA A 727 -20.87 15.80 -5.64
CA ALA A 727 -20.57 17.09 -5.01
C ALA A 727 -19.86 18.02 -6.00
N LYS A 728 -20.28 19.30 -6.03
CA LYS A 728 -19.52 20.37 -6.65
C LYS A 728 -18.95 21.26 -5.56
N ILE A 729 -17.64 21.17 -5.33
CA ILE A 729 -16.88 21.96 -4.36
C ILE A 729 -16.16 23.07 -5.11
N GLN A 730 -16.48 24.31 -4.80
CA GLN A 730 -15.88 25.49 -5.41
C GLN A 730 -15.12 26.29 -4.38
N ILE A 731 -13.84 26.53 -4.61
CA ILE A 731 -12.92 27.14 -3.65
C ILE A 731 -12.29 28.39 -4.25
N GLU A 732 -12.49 29.52 -3.60
CA GLU A 732 -11.72 30.73 -3.86
C GLU A 732 -10.45 30.71 -3.04
N MET A 733 -9.30 30.71 -3.70
CA MET A 733 -7.97 30.68 -3.07
C MET A 733 -7.39 32.07 -2.93
N SER A 734 -6.54 32.27 -1.91
CA SER A 734 -5.90 33.54 -1.56
C SER A 734 -4.44 33.32 -1.13
N ASN A 735 -3.62 34.35 -1.26
CA ASN A 735 -2.27 34.41 -0.72
C ASN A 735 -2.23 34.83 0.77
N LEU A 736 -3.36 35.22 1.33
CA LEU A 736 -3.48 35.59 2.76
C LEU A 736 -4.41 34.61 3.48
N PRO A 737 -4.07 34.20 4.71
CA PRO A 737 -4.94 33.33 5.51
C PRO A 737 -6.27 34.02 5.83
N ASN A 738 -7.37 33.28 5.77
CA ASN A 738 -8.67 33.73 6.25
C ASN A 738 -8.90 33.19 7.68
N GLU A 739 -8.58 34.00 8.68
CA GLU A 739 -8.67 33.61 10.08
C GLU A 739 -10.13 33.63 10.61
N ASN A 740 -11.11 34.06 9.79
CA ASN A 740 -12.51 34.14 10.17
C ASN A 740 -13.37 33.00 9.57
N ARG A 741 -12.78 32.12 8.73
CA ARG A 741 -13.49 31.00 8.14
C ARG A 741 -13.28 29.73 8.98
N GLY A 742 -14.36 28.95 9.18
CA GLY A 742 -14.27 27.63 9.80
C GLY A 742 -13.94 27.67 11.30
N ILE A 743 -14.38 28.72 11.99
CA ILE A 743 -14.08 28.94 13.42
C ILE A 743 -15.29 28.76 14.33
N ALA A 744 -16.49 28.56 13.78
CA ALA A 744 -17.69 28.30 14.58
C ALA A 744 -17.63 26.85 15.13
N ALA A 745 -18.37 26.57 16.17
CA ALA A 745 -18.38 25.25 16.80
C ALA A 745 -18.85 24.15 15.83
N GLU A 746 -19.86 24.47 15.03
CA GLU A 746 -20.43 23.60 14.00
C GLU A 746 -19.50 23.38 12.79
N ASP A 747 -18.47 24.20 12.64
CA ASP A 747 -17.49 24.05 11.57
C ASP A 747 -16.42 22.98 11.88
N ALA A 748 -16.28 22.59 13.15
CA ALA A 748 -15.31 21.59 13.57
C ALA A 748 -15.71 20.18 13.06
N PRO A 749 -14.73 19.37 12.63
CA PRO A 749 -15.00 17.97 12.28
C PRO A 749 -15.42 17.14 13.49
N TYR A 750 -15.94 15.95 13.25
CA TYR A 750 -16.41 14.99 14.25
C TYR A 750 -15.42 14.78 15.41
N SER A 751 -15.94 14.79 16.63
CA SER A 751 -15.21 14.39 17.84
C SER A 751 -16.16 13.67 18.81
N PHE A 752 -15.77 12.49 19.28
CA PHE A 752 -16.60 11.58 20.05
C PHE A 752 -17.20 12.22 21.32
N SER A 753 -16.41 12.99 22.06
CA SER A 753 -16.87 13.63 23.30
C SER A 753 -17.88 14.75 23.09
N VAL A 754 -18.06 15.22 21.84
CA VAL A 754 -19.02 16.29 21.48
C VAL A 754 -20.24 15.70 20.78
N ASP A 755 -20.02 14.88 19.76
CA ASP A 755 -21.07 14.47 18.81
C ASP A 755 -21.87 13.24 19.27
N GLU A 756 -21.40 12.54 20.29
CA GLU A 756 -22.03 11.32 20.81
C GLU A 756 -22.46 11.45 22.30
N LYS A 757 -22.74 12.68 22.75
CA LYS A 757 -23.26 12.97 24.12
C LYS A 757 -24.69 12.51 24.32
#